data_4a19f5a01c91244136d05583c8a441c1
#
_entry.id   4a19f5a01c91244136d05583c8a441c1
#
_cell.length_a   1.000
_cell.length_b   1.000
_cell.length_c   1.000
_cell.angle_alpha   90.00
_cell.angle_beta   90.00
_cell.angle_gamma   90.00
#
_symmetry.space_group_name_H-M   'P 1'
#
loop_
_entity.id
_entity.type
_entity.pdbx_description
1 polymer ?
#
loop_
_entity_poly.entity_id
_entity_poly.type
_entity_poly.pdbx_seq_one_letter_code
_entity_poly.pdbx_strand_id
1 'polypeptide(L)'
;MSVATLVTVSGGDRTPPPLCLWNVTPMAGQLPSQRLTAKRDYNTWVANETLEDYALRFAPKAFRKWPEWLVANTASGGLSFLALEAIGGSLAISYGFANSFWAIVVVGGIIFLTGLPISYYAAKYHVDIDLLTRGAGFGYIGSTLTSLIYASFTFIFFALEAAVMAQAIELYFHLPLWLGYIVCSLVIIPLVFFGVTLINRLQLWTQPIWLALLVLPYGCILYKEPSAFNRWLHFAGVSSSGHHFDPLLFGMAATVAFSLIAQIGEQVDYLRFLPDSEDIHPVRWWLAVVLAGPGWVILGCAKQLGGAFLATLALDHGVSWAQANEPTQMYRIGFEYVFANPETALAVTVLFVLLSQIKINVTNAYAGSLTWSNFFSRLTHNHPGRVVWLVFNVAIALLLMELGVFSTLEAVLGLYSNVAIAWVGALVADLVINKPLGLSPPYIEFKRAHLYRINPVGVGATLIASLIAMTAFVGVFGPVAKAFAAFIALGVALVLSPAIALATKGRYYIARGATVASDPAAVASRCCICSQTYEPADMAFCPVYDAAICSLCCTLDATCNDVCKHPSAKPSPPPLALAEAPIQRLFREKFSPQLGQRLLRFTLVSLSLASLVGVALGYIYYRQFMAVPDLPVGTAQPLRAVLIEVYAALLVMIGIGAWWLVLAQESRQLAQDELDKQNVQLQQEVQERQLAEAQLHDKARQLEQTLDSLR
;
A
#
# COMPACT_ATOMS: atom_id res chain seq x y z
N MET A 1 17.16 -45.29 -33.60
CA MET A 1 17.17 -45.47 -35.07
C MET A 1 17.16 -44.09 -35.69
N SER A 2 18.24 -43.80 -36.37
CA SER A 2 18.69 -42.67 -37.10
C SER A 2 17.78 -42.28 -38.27
N VAL A 3 17.64 -40.98 -38.59
CA VAL A 3 17.93 -40.48 -39.94
C VAL A 3 18.15 -38.96 -39.81
N ALA A 4 19.37 -38.55 -40.04
CA ALA A 4 19.78 -37.21 -40.38
C ALA A 4 19.57 -37.00 -41.89
N THR A 5 19.08 -35.83 -42.28
CA THR A 5 19.17 -35.40 -43.68
C THR A 5 19.81 -34.04 -43.73
N LEU A 6 21.07 -34.01 -44.16
CA LEU A 6 21.81 -32.85 -44.62
C LEU A 6 21.16 -32.31 -45.90
N VAL A 7 20.88 -31.00 -45.96
CA VAL A 7 20.74 -30.28 -47.23
C VAL A 7 21.78 -29.15 -47.22
N THR A 8 22.80 -29.35 -48.00
CA THR A 8 23.77 -28.32 -48.43
C THR A 8 23.10 -27.44 -49.46
N VAL A 9 23.09 -26.11 -49.22
CA VAL A 9 22.84 -25.11 -50.27
C VAL A 9 24.00 -24.14 -50.31
N SER A 10 24.56 -24.08 -51.48
CA SER A 10 25.68 -23.34 -51.99
C SER A 10 25.66 -21.82 -51.67
N GLY A 11 26.88 -21.29 -51.57
CA GLY A 11 27.20 -19.88 -51.43
C GLY A 11 26.60 -18.96 -52.50
N GLY A 12 26.14 -17.83 -52.06
CA GLY A 12 25.76 -16.70 -52.83
C GLY A 12 26.11 -15.44 -52.05
N ASP A 13 27.11 -14.75 -52.54
CA ASP A 13 27.55 -13.43 -52.14
C ASP A 13 26.36 -12.49 -51.98
N ARG A 14 26.07 -12.03 -50.77
CA ARG A 14 25.15 -10.90 -50.53
C ARG A 14 25.88 -9.86 -49.69
N THR A 15 26.35 -8.87 -50.35
CA THR A 15 26.68 -7.56 -49.79
C THR A 15 25.51 -7.07 -48.91
N PRO A 16 25.76 -6.54 -47.72
CA PRO A 16 24.70 -5.96 -46.90
C PRO A 16 24.08 -4.74 -47.61
N PRO A 17 22.75 -4.55 -47.53
CA PRO A 17 22.11 -3.37 -48.07
C PRO A 17 22.62 -2.11 -47.37
N PRO A 18 22.69 -0.96 -48.09
CA PRO A 18 23.17 0.28 -47.52
C PRO A 18 22.28 0.72 -46.36
N LEU A 19 22.91 1.09 -45.24
CA LEU A 19 22.29 1.79 -44.13
C LEU A 19 21.45 2.95 -44.68
N CYS A 20 20.11 2.78 -44.62
CA CYS A 20 19.20 3.91 -44.79
C CYS A 20 19.44 4.88 -43.64
N LEU A 21 20.28 5.87 -43.87
CA LEU A 21 20.27 7.11 -43.10
C LEU A 21 18.86 7.72 -43.25
N TRP A 22 18.01 7.49 -42.27
CA TRP A 22 16.84 8.30 -42.13
C TRP A 22 17.29 9.72 -41.80
N ASN A 23 17.22 10.59 -42.80
CA ASN A 23 17.23 12.03 -42.61
C ASN A 23 16.03 12.39 -41.72
N VAL A 24 16.23 12.37 -40.41
CA VAL A 24 15.35 13.05 -39.48
C VAL A 24 15.61 14.52 -39.64
N THR A 25 14.80 15.16 -40.49
CA THR A 25 14.66 16.61 -40.45
C THR A 25 14.39 17.04 -39.03
N PRO A 26 15.21 17.91 -38.41
CA PRO A 26 14.91 18.40 -37.06
C PRO A 26 13.64 19.23 -37.19
N MET A 27 12.54 18.76 -36.61
CA MET A 27 11.40 19.62 -36.32
C MET A 27 11.89 20.72 -35.38
N ALA A 28 12.01 21.94 -35.93
CA ALA A 28 12.38 23.15 -35.23
C ALA A 28 11.29 23.55 -34.21
N GLY A 29 11.33 22.90 -33.08
CA GLY A 29 10.81 23.37 -31.82
C GLY A 29 11.97 23.20 -30.84
N GLN A 30 12.68 24.28 -30.56
CA GLN A 30 13.81 24.29 -29.65
C GLN A 30 13.42 23.68 -28.31
N LEU A 31 13.69 22.39 -28.13
CA LEU A 31 13.90 21.81 -26.80
C LEU A 31 15.16 22.53 -26.26
N PRO A 32 15.14 23.05 -25.03
CA PRO A 32 16.31 23.69 -24.46
C PRO A 32 17.45 22.67 -24.44
N SER A 33 18.49 23.01 -25.23
CA SER A 33 19.72 22.25 -25.32
C SER A 33 20.29 21.98 -23.93
N GLN A 34 20.61 20.72 -23.67
CA GLN A 34 21.44 20.22 -22.58
C GLN A 34 21.24 20.94 -21.23
N ARG A 35 20.20 20.56 -20.48
CA ARG A 35 20.18 20.87 -19.05
C ARG A 35 21.35 20.13 -18.42
N LEU A 36 22.27 20.87 -17.82
CA LEU A 36 23.33 20.30 -16.99
C LEU A 36 22.67 19.42 -15.94
N THR A 37 22.97 18.13 -15.96
CA THR A 37 22.41 17.14 -15.06
C THR A 37 22.93 17.43 -13.65
N ALA A 38 22.10 18.06 -12.82
CA ALA A 38 22.38 18.12 -11.40
C ALA A 38 22.41 16.67 -10.88
N LYS A 39 23.59 16.22 -10.44
CA LYS A 39 23.74 14.91 -9.82
C LYS A 39 22.88 14.86 -8.59
N ARG A 40 21.90 13.94 -8.53
CA ARG A 40 21.08 13.77 -7.34
C ARG A 40 21.79 12.80 -6.41
N ASP A 41 22.32 13.33 -5.33
CA ASP A 41 22.77 12.51 -4.22
C ASP A 41 21.55 12.22 -3.33
N TYR A 42 21.21 10.94 -3.18
CA TYR A 42 20.21 10.53 -2.20
C TYR A 42 20.71 10.83 -0.79
N ASN A 43 19.77 11.12 0.11
CA ASN A 43 20.14 11.26 1.52
C ASN A 43 20.79 9.96 2.02
N THR A 44 21.55 10.06 3.10
CA THR A 44 22.33 8.95 3.67
C THR A 44 21.46 7.73 4.02
N TRP A 45 20.16 7.92 4.26
CA TRP A 45 19.22 6.85 4.60
C TRP A 45 18.78 6.06 3.38
N VAL A 46 18.46 6.73 2.28
CA VAL A 46 18.08 6.08 1.00
C VAL A 46 19.28 5.40 0.33
N ALA A 47 20.46 5.99 0.48
CA ALA A 47 21.70 5.45 -0.09
C ALA A 47 22.30 4.29 0.73
N ASN A 48 21.84 4.08 1.96
CA ASN A 48 22.35 3.04 2.83
C ASN A 48 21.67 1.69 2.54
N GLU A 49 22.40 0.78 1.91
CA GLU A 49 21.91 -0.55 1.55
C GLU A 49 21.47 -1.39 2.76
N THR A 50 22.00 -1.11 3.96
CA THR A 50 21.61 -1.85 5.19
C THR A 50 20.19 -1.50 5.67
N LEU A 51 19.62 -0.38 5.25
CA LEU A 51 18.25 0.02 5.57
C LEU A 51 17.22 -0.56 4.62
N GLU A 52 17.66 -1.22 3.54
CA GLU A 52 16.80 -1.94 2.58
C GLU A 52 15.59 -1.10 2.11
N ASP A 53 15.87 0.15 1.70
CA ASP A 53 14.83 1.05 1.19
C ASP A 53 14.48 0.71 -0.27
N TYR A 54 13.60 -0.26 -0.46
CA TYR A 54 13.08 -0.68 -1.76
C TYR A 54 11.72 -0.04 -2.09
N ALA A 55 11.35 1.02 -1.40
CA ALA A 55 10.17 1.78 -1.76
C ALA A 55 10.32 2.39 -3.17
N LEU A 56 9.24 2.50 -3.91
CA LEU A 56 9.18 3.08 -5.27
C LEU A 56 9.86 2.27 -6.39
N ARG A 57 10.42 1.10 -6.09
CA ARG A 57 11.18 0.30 -7.05
C ARG A 57 10.71 -1.15 -7.06
N PHE A 58 10.86 -1.84 -8.21
CA PHE A 58 10.74 -3.29 -8.25
C PHE A 58 11.92 -3.95 -7.51
N ALA A 59 11.79 -5.24 -7.15
CA ALA A 59 12.86 -5.97 -6.50
C ALA A 59 13.88 -6.49 -7.54
N PRO A 60 15.09 -5.89 -7.66
CA PRO A 60 16.08 -6.30 -8.64
C PRO A 60 16.63 -7.71 -8.32
N LYS A 61 17.15 -8.40 -9.34
CA LYS A 61 17.71 -9.78 -9.20
C LYS A 61 18.78 -9.88 -8.12
N ALA A 62 19.58 -8.82 -7.96
CA ALA A 62 20.62 -8.75 -6.93
C ALA A 62 20.09 -8.84 -5.50
N PHE A 63 18.82 -8.47 -5.25
CA PHE A 63 18.17 -8.51 -3.94
C PHE A 63 17.27 -9.74 -3.73
N ARG A 64 16.93 -10.48 -4.79
CA ARG A 64 16.14 -11.72 -4.74
C ARG A 64 17.01 -12.92 -4.37
N LYS A 65 17.68 -12.85 -3.20
CA LYS A 65 18.69 -13.84 -2.72
C LYS A 65 18.08 -14.97 -1.91
N TRP A 66 16.80 -14.90 -1.58
CA TRP A 66 16.17 -15.88 -0.71
C TRP A 66 15.57 -17.04 -1.49
N PRO A 67 15.72 -18.27 -0.97
CA PRO A 67 15.01 -19.40 -1.54
C PRO A 67 13.49 -19.24 -1.32
N GLU A 68 12.71 -19.85 -2.17
CA GLU A 68 11.25 -19.74 -2.18
C GLU A 68 10.57 -20.12 -0.86
N TRP A 69 11.10 -21.12 -0.16
CA TRP A 69 10.56 -21.54 1.14
C TRP A 69 10.76 -20.47 2.22
N LEU A 70 11.81 -19.68 2.15
CA LEU A 70 12.09 -18.63 3.12
C LEU A 70 11.17 -17.44 2.89
N VAL A 71 10.89 -17.09 1.64
CA VAL A 71 9.85 -16.07 1.30
C VAL A 71 8.50 -16.51 1.84
N ALA A 72 8.10 -17.78 1.61
CA ALA A 72 6.84 -18.33 2.13
C ALA A 72 6.79 -18.31 3.66
N ASN A 73 7.89 -18.67 4.35
CA ASN A 73 7.95 -18.61 5.81
C ASN A 73 7.80 -17.19 6.36
N THR A 74 8.44 -16.20 5.72
CA THR A 74 8.35 -14.79 6.13
C THR A 74 6.93 -14.25 5.96
N ALA A 75 6.32 -14.53 4.82
CA ALA A 75 4.92 -14.18 4.57
C ALA A 75 3.97 -14.88 5.56
N SER A 76 4.23 -16.15 5.92
CA SER A 76 3.47 -16.88 6.92
C SER A 76 3.66 -16.32 8.34
N GLY A 77 4.75 -15.60 8.60
CA GLY A 77 4.97 -14.91 9.88
C GLY A 77 3.91 -13.85 10.17
N GLY A 78 3.37 -13.21 9.13
CA GLY A 78 2.23 -12.29 9.23
C GLY A 78 0.94 -12.94 9.73
N LEU A 79 0.82 -14.29 9.73
CA LEU A 79 -0.34 -15.01 10.26
C LEU A 79 -0.44 -15.01 11.80
N SER A 80 0.57 -14.49 12.48
CA SER A 80 0.61 -14.49 13.93
C SER A 80 -0.41 -13.54 14.58
N PHE A 81 -1.04 -12.65 13.82
CA PHE A 81 -1.93 -11.63 14.38
C PHE A 81 -3.17 -12.21 15.05
N LEU A 82 -3.42 -11.72 16.28
CA LEU A 82 -4.51 -12.21 17.14
C LEU A 82 -5.83 -11.45 16.90
N ALA A 83 -5.82 -10.40 16.08
CA ALA A 83 -7.06 -9.80 15.61
C ALA A 83 -7.93 -10.78 14.81
N LEU A 84 -7.36 -11.86 14.22
CA LEU A 84 -8.16 -12.93 13.62
C LEU A 84 -9.06 -13.60 14.65
N GLU A 85 -8.51 -13.96 15.82
CA GLU A 85 -9.26 -14.54 16.90
C GLU A 85 -10.26 -13.54 17.49
N ALA A 86 -9.86 -12.27 17.65
CA ALA A 86 -10.77 -11.20 18.09
C ALA A 86 -11.96 -11.02 17.14
N ILE A 87 -11.70 -10.98 15.83
CA ILE A 87 -12.76 -10.88 14.81
C ILE A 87 -13.65 -12.12 14.87
N GLY A 88 -13.08 -13.33 14.85
CA GLY A 88 -13.84 -14.57 14.94
C GLY A 88 -14.70 -14.66 16.20
N GLY A 89 -14.16 -14.27 17.37
CA GLY A 89 -14.86 -14.17 18.63
C GLY A 89 -16.00 -13.17 18.59
N SER A 90 -15.74 -11.95 18.08
CA SER A 90 -16.75 -10.91 17.91
C SER A 90 -17.89 -11.37 17.01
N LEU A 91 -17.58 -11.98 15.86
CA LEU A 91 -18.60 -12.51 14.94
C LEU A 91 -19.45 -13.60 15.60
N ALA A 92 -18.84 -14.53 16.35
CA ALA A 92 -19.58 -15.58 17.05
C ALA A 92 -20.48 -15.01 18.14
N ILE A 93 -19.96 -14.09 18.95
CA ILE A 93 -20.71 -13.41 20.01
C ILE A 93 -21.90 -12.64 19.43
N SER A 94 -21.68 -11.88 18.38
CA SER A 94 -22.71 -11.02 17.78
C SER A 94 -23.74 -11.80 16.96
N TYR A 95 -23.32 -12.79 16.16
CA TYR A 95 -24.17 -13.41 15.12
C TYR A 95 -24.39 -14.92 15.28
N GLY A 96 -23.78 -15.55 16.28
CA GLY A 96 -23.87 -16.99 16.53
C GLY A 96 -23.00 -17.84 15.61
N PHE A 97 -22.89 -19.15 15.93
CA PHE A 97 -22.02 -20.08 15.22
C PHE A 97 -22.34 -20.19 13.72
N ALA A 98 -23.60 -20.49 13.37
CA ALA A 98 -23.95 -20.79 11.98
C ALA A 98 -23.64 -19.62 11.03
N ASN A 99 -23.97 -18.40 11.43
CA ASN A 99 -23.76 -17.21 10.61
C ASN A 99 -22.28 -16.83 10.52
N SER A 100 -21.54 -16.86 11.61
CA SER A 100 -20.11 -16.57 11.65
C SER A 100 -19.30 -17.63 10.90
N PHE A 101 -19.60 -18.92 11.05
CA PHE A 101 -18.93 -20.00 10.34
C PHE A 101 -19.02 -19.82 8.81
N TRP A 102 -20.24 -19.63 8.29
CA TRP A 102 -20.43 -19.47 6.85
C TRP A 102 -19.84 -18.15 6.35
N ALA A 103 -19.90 -17.06 7.14
CA ALA A 103 -19.25 -15.81 6.79
C ALA A 103 -17.73 -15.97 6.66
N ILE A 104 -17.08 -16.59 7.65
CA ILE A 104 -15.62 -16.83 7.63
C ILE A 104 -15.23 -17.71 6.43
N VAL A 105 -15.94 -18.80 6.16
CA VAL A 105 -15.60 -19.74 5.08
C VAL A 105 -15.83 -19.11 3.70
N VAL A 106 -16.98 -18.48 3.48
CA VAL A 106 -17.32 -17.88 2.18
C VAL A 106 -16.42 -16.69 1.87
N VAL A 107 -16.24 -15.78 2.84
CA VAL A 107 -15.36 -14.62 2.66
C VAL A 107 -13.92 -15.07 2.50
N GLY A 108 -13.45 -16.04 3.29
CA GLY A 108 -12.14 -16.65 3.12
C GLY A 108 -11.93 -17.18 1.71
N GLY A 109 -12.91 -17.93 1.17
CA GLY A 109 -12.86 -18.42 -0.21
C GLY A 109 -12.73 -17.28 -1.24
N ILE A 110 -13.47 -16.19 -1.07
CA ILE A 110 -13.40 -15.01 -1.95
C ILE A 110 -12.04 -14.32 -1.84
N ILE A 111 -11.52 -14.13 -0.61
CA ILE A 111 -10.18 -13.54 -0.40
C ILE A 111 -9.09 -14.40 -1.02
N PHE A 112 -9.18 -15.74 -0.89
CA PHE A 112 -8.25 -16.66 -1.52
C PHE A 112 -8.26 -16.52 -3.05
N LEU A 113 -9.45 -16.56 -3.67
CA LEU A 113 -9.61 -16.46 -5.12
C LEU A 113 -9.17 -15.11 -5.68
N THR A 114 -9.47 -14.01 -4.97
CA THR A 114 -9.05 -12.67 -5.39
C THR A 114 -7.56 -12.43 -5.16
N GLY A 115 -6.98 -13.04 -4.12
CA GLY A 115 -5.56 -12.96 -3.81
C GLY A 115 -4.67 -13.70 -4.81
N LEU A 116 -5.15 -14.76 -5.44
CA LEU A 116 -4.35 -15.60 -6.33
C LEU A 116 -3.79 -14.85 -7.56
N PRO A 117 -4.60 -14.14 -8.37
CA PRO A 117 -4.08 -13.36 -9.49
C PRO A 117 -3.16 -12.21 -9.04
N ILE A 118 -3.46 -11.55 -7.93
CA ILE A 118 -2.61 -10.50 -7.38
C ILE A 118 -1.22 -11.06 -7.06
N SER A 119 -1.16 -12.20 -6.34
CA SER A 119 0.08 -12.87 -5.98
C SER A 119 0.88 -13.33 -7.20
N TYR A 120 0.21 -13.87 -8.21
CA TYR A 120 0.85 -14.29 -9.45
C TYR A 120 1.55 -13.14 -10.17
N TYR A 121 0.82 -12.03 -10.39
CA TYR A 121 1.39 -10.88 -11.10
C TYR A 121 2.49 -10.18 -10.28
N ALA A 122 2.35 -10.10 -8.96
CA ALA A 122 3.37 -9.54 -8.08
C ALA A 122 4.67 -10.35 -8.10
N ALA A 123 4.58 -11.67 -7.99
CA ALA A 123 5.71 -12.59 -8.07
C ALA A 123 6.37 -12.58 -9.46
N LYS A 124 5.58 -12.53 -10.53
CA LYS A 124 6.06 -12.52 -11.91
C LYS A 124 6.80 -11.25 -12.29
N TYR A 125 6.35 -10.08 -11.81
CA TYR A 125 6.93 -8.78 -12.15
C TYR A 125 7.77 -8.19 -11.01
N HIS A 126 7.91 -8.90 -9.87
CA HIS A 126 8.72 -8.51 -8.71
C HIS A 126 8.38 -7.10 -8.18
N VAL A 127 7.09 -6.80 -8.12
CA VAL A 127 6.54 -5.50 -7.73
C VAL A 127 5.75 -5.61 -6.43
N ASP A 128 5.76 -4.53 -5.62
CA ASP A 128 4.86 -4.39 -4.49
C ASP A 128 3.43 -4.08 -4.94
N ILE A 129 2.50 -4.02 -3.99
CA ILE A 129 1.09 -3.78 -4.29
C ILE A 129 0.84 -2.39 -4.90
N ASP A 130 1.63 -1.38 -4.51
CA ASP A 130 1.54 -0.03 -5.03
C ASP A 130 1.99 0.06 -6.48
N LEU A 131 3.10 -0.61 -6.83
CA LEU A 131 3.60 -0.68 -8.21
C LEU A 131 2.68 -1.52 -9.10
N LEU A 132 2.13 -2.62 -8.56
CA LEU A 132 1.18 -3.47 -9.26
C LEU A 132 -0.08 -2.69 -9.67
N THR A 133 -0.66 -1.95 -8.73
CA THR A 133 -1.88 -1.18 -8.97
C THR A 133 -1.69 -0.06 -9.97
N ARG A 134 -0.49 0.55 -10.06
CA ARG A 134 -0.20 1.56 -11.11
C ARG A 134 -0.48 1.03 -12.51
N GLY A 135 0.03 -0.18 -12.81
CA GLY A 135 -0.13 -0.82 -14.11
C GLY A 135 -1.46 -1.53 -14.32
N ALA A 136 -2.17 -1.82 -13.24
CA ALA A 136 -3.44 -2.52 -13.26
C ALA A 136 -4.64 -1.55 -13.17
N GLY A 137 -4.67 -0.55 -14.03
CA GLY A 137 -5.84 0.28 -14.26
C GLY A 137 -5.98 1.53 -13.38
N PHE A 138 -5.00 1.89 -12.52
CA PHE A 138 -5.10 3.11 -11.71
C PHE A 138 -4.28 4.28 -12.24
N GLY A 139 -3.17 4.01 -12.92
CA GLY A 139 -2.24 5.04 -13.38
C GLY A 139 -1.32 5.56 -12.28
N TYR A 140 -0.40 6.45 -12.66
CA TYR A 140 0.69 6.87 -11.77
C TYR A 140 0.24 7.64 -10.52
N ILE A 141 -0.59 8.67 -10.68
CA ILE A 141 -1.16 9.44 -9.56
C ILE A 141 -2.43 8.79 -9.03
N GLY A 142 -3.27 8.18 -9.90
CA GLY A 142 -4.50 7.52 -9.48
C GLY A 142 -4.26 6.41 -8.46
N SER A 143 -3.10 5.72 -8.50
CA SER A 143 -2.73 4.73 -7.52
C SER A 143 -2.35 5.31 -6.13
N THR A 144 -2.30 6.62 -5.93
CA THR A 144 -2.21 7.19 -4.57
C THR A 144 -3.47 6.90 -3.76
N LEU A 145 -4.63 6.75 -4.42
CA LEU A 145 -5.85 6.30 -3.77
C LEU A 145 -5.67 4.91 -3.15
N THR A 146 -5.09 3.97 -3.91
CA THR A 146 -4.86 2.60 -3.42
C THR A 146 -3.80 2.55 -2.32
N SER A 147 -2.75 3.38 -2.42
CA SER A 147 -1.78 3.55 -1.34
C SER A 147 -2.45 4.05 -0.05
N LEU A 148 -3.37 5.01 -0.13
CA LEU A 148 -4.09 5.49 1.05
C LEU A 148 -4.97 4.42 1.68
N ILE A 149 -5.68 3.62 0.85
CA ILE A 149 -6.51 2.51 1.33
C ILE A 149 -5.64 1.46 2.01
N TYR A 150 -4.52 1.08 1.41
CA TYR A 150 -3.62 0.09 1.98
C TYR A 150 -2.87 0.61 3.22
N ALA A 151 -2.42 1.86 3.23
CA ALA A 151 -1.87 2.49 4.43
C ALA A 151 -2.86 2.48 5.59
N SER A 152 -4.16 2.72 5.30
CA SER A 152 -5.21 2.65 6.33
C SER A 152 -5.31 1.26 6.94
N PHE A 153 -5.19 0.19 6.15
CA PHE A 153 -5.08 -1.18 6.65
C PHE A 153 -3.92 -1.31 7.63
N THR A 154 -2.72 -0.91 7.22
CA THR A 154 -1.50 -1.14 8.01
C THR A 154 -1.54 -0.45 9.38
N PHE A 155 -1.99 0.80 9.48
CA PHE A 155 -2.05 1.47 10.77
C PHE A 155 -3.27 1.07 11.63
N ILE A 156 -4.42 0.71 11.03
CA ILE A 156 -5.57 0.19 11.77
C ILE A 156 -5.21 -1.15 12.40
N PHE A 157 -4.65 -2.09 11.63
CA PHE A 157 -4.27 -3.39 12.15
C PHE A 157 -3.09 -3.31 13.12
N PHE A 158 -2.10 -2.45 12.85
CA PHE A 158 -1.05 -2.17 13.84
C PHE A 158 -1.64 -1.72 15.18
N ALA A 159 -2.60 -0.79 15.15
CA ALA A 159 -3.23 -0.28 16.37
C ALA A 159 -4.02 -1.37 17.10
N LEU A 160 -4.77 -2.20 16.39
CA LEU A 160 -5.50 -3.33 16.97
C LEU A 160 -4.56 -4.34 17.64
N GLU A 161 -3.48 -4.73 16.95
CA GLU A 161 -2.52 -5.70 17.45
C GLU A 161 -1.69 -5.14 18.62
N ALA A 162 -1.27 -3.87 18.54
CA ALA A 162 -0.56 -3.23 19.64
C ALA A 162 -1.46 -3.02 20.87
N ALA A 163 -2.77 -2.80 20.67
CA ALA A 163 -3.74 -2.73 21.78
C ALA A 163 -3.86 -4.08 22.50
N VAL A 164 -3.95 -5.20 21.75
CA VAL A 164 -3.94 -6.57 22.33
C VAL A 164 -2.64 -6.82 23.09
N MET A 165 -1.49 -6.36 22.54
CA MET A 165 -0.19 -6.47 23.22
C MET A 165 -0.16 -5.69 24.54
N ALA A 166 -0.72 -4.47 24.56
CA ALA A 166 -0.80 -3.63 25.73
C ALA A 166 -1.74 -4.21 26.80
N GLN A 167 -2.87 -4.80 26.41
CA GLN A 167 -3.77 -5.52 27.33
C GLN A 167 -3.06 -6.69 28.03
N ALA A 168 -2.19 -7.43 27.32
CA ALA A 168 -1.40 -8.49 27.93
C ALA A 168 -0.38 -7.95 28.94
N ILE A 169 0.25 -6.82 28.63
CA ILE A 169 1.19 -6.12 29.54
C ILE A 169 0.46 -5.61 30.77
N GLU A 170 -0.71 -4.98 30.60
CA GLU A 170 -1.54 -4.53 31.72
C GLU A 170 -1.93 -5.67 32.64
N LEU A 171 -2.40 -6.79 32.07
CA LEU A 171 -2.87 -7.96 32.83
C LEU A 171 -1.78 -8.58 33.70
N TYR A 172 -0.52 -8.58 33.27
CA TYR A 172 0.58 -9.21 34.00
C TYR A 172 1.42 -8.24 34.83
N PHE A 173 1.75 -7.08 34.26
CA PHE A 173 2.64 -6.09 34.89
C PHE A 173 1.88 -4.95 35.57
N HIS A 174 0.55 -4.91 35.45
CA HIS A 174 -0.32 -3.84 36.00
C HIS A 174 0.04 -2.44 35.49
N LEU A 175 0.62 -2.36 34.29
CA LEU A 175 0.92 -1.10 33.62
C LEU A 175 -0.35 -0.52 32.99
N PRO A 176 -0.65 0.78 33.18
CA PRO A 176 -1.86 1.37 32.60
C PRO A 176 -1.79 1.32 31.05
N LEU A 177 -2.95 1.09 30.40
CA LEU A 177 -3.05 0.87 28.95
C LEU A 177 -2.36 1.96 28.13
N TRP A 178 -2.54 3.24 28.47
CA TRP A 178 -1.92 4.34 27.74
C TRP A 178 -0.39 4.23 27.68
N LEU A 179 0.24 3.82 28.78
CA LEU A 179 1.68 3.59 28.81
C LEU A 179 2.06 2.32 28.03
N GLY A 180 1.22 1.28 28.15
CA GLY A 180 1.33 0.07 27.34
C GLY A 180 1.33 0.38 25.84
N TYR A 181 0.44 1.25 25.35
CA TYR A 181 0.36 1.65 23.94
C TYR A 181 1.65 2.31 23.46
N ILE A 182 2.23 3.22 24.27
CA ILE A 182 3.50 3.86 23.94
C ILE A 182 4.63 2.83 23.86
N VAL A 183 4.75 1.94 24.86
CA VAL A 183 5.82 0.93 24.91
C VAL A 183 5.72 -0.02 23.73
N CYS A 184 4.49 -0.54 23.45
CA CYS A 184 4.23 -1.45 22.36
C CYS A 184 4.53 -0.81 20.98
N SER A 185 4.24 0.47 20.83
CA SER A 185 4.54 1.21 19.61
C SER A 185 6.03 1.41 19.40
N LEU A 186 6.75 1.81 20.45
CA LEU A 186 8.18 2.13 20.35
C LEU A 186 9.06 0.91 20.15
N VAL A 187 8.70 -0.25 20.72
CA VAL A 187 9.51 -1.48 20.62
C VAL A 187 9.56 -2.04 19.18
N ILE A 188 8.56 -1.75 18.36
CA ILE A 188 8.50 -2.22 16.97
C ILE A 188 9.44 -1.44 16.05
N ILE A 189 9.66 -0.14 16.30
CA ILE A 189 10.47 0.73 15.43
C ILE A 189 11.88 0.17 15.19
N PRO A 190 12.69 -0.19 16.19
CA PRO A 190 14.04 -0.72 15.97
C PRO A 190 14.05 -2.06 15.24
N LEU A 191 13.01 -2.90 15.41
CA LEU A 191 12.91 -4.19 14.73
C LEU A 191 12.66 -4.06 13.22
N VAL A 192 12.00 -2.97 12.80
CA VAL A 192 11.68 -2.70 11.38
C VAL A 192 12.74 -1.80 10.73
N PHE A 193 13.53 -1.10 11.52
CA PHE A 193 14.50 -0.11 11.03
C PHE A 193 15.45 -0.69 9.97
N PHE A 194 15.99 -1.89 10.21
CA PHE A 194 16.96 -2.56 9.32
C PHE A 194 16.29 -3.35 8.16
N GLY A 195 14.99 -3.21 7.96
CA GLY A 195 14.28 -3.76 6.82
C GLY A 195 13.93 -5.23 6.89
N VAL A 196 13.68 -5.81 5.72
CA VAL A 196 13.05 -7.13 5.58
C VAL A 196 13.96 -8.30 6.00
N THR A 197 15.27 -8.16 5.92
CA THR A 197 16.23 -9.21 6.34
C THR A 197 16.14 -9.49 7.85
N LEU A 198 16.02 -8.44 8.68
CA LEU A 198 15.84 -8.62 10.12
C LEU A 198 14.49 -9.24 10.45
N ILE A 199 13.43 -8.77 9.79
CA ILE A 199 12.08 -9.34 9.92
C ILE A 199 12.10 -10.84 9.56
N ASN A 200 12.74 -11.19 8.47
CA ASN A 200 12.86 -12.59 8.03
C ASN A 200 13.54 -13.50 9.08
N ARG A 201 14.62 -13.03 9.69
CA ARG A 201 15.30 -13.76 10.78
C ARG A 201 14.38 -13.92 11.99
N LEU A 202 13.71 -12.86 12.40
CA LEU A 202 12.73 -12.88 13.50
C LEU A 202 11.62 -13.92 13.23
N GLN A 203 11.04 -13.90 12.03
CA GLN A 203 10.00 -14.85 11.64
C GLN A 203 10.51 -16.30 11.67
N LEU A 204 11.70 -16.55 11.11
CA LEU A 204 12.26 -17.88 11.04
C LEU A 204 12.48 -18.52 12.42
N TRP A 205 13.09 -17.77 13.35
CA TRP A 205 13.40 -18.30 14.69
C TRP A 205 12.19 -18.46 15.59
N THR A 206 11.19 -17.58 15.43
CA THR A 206 10.01 -17.56 16.30
C THR A 206 8.86 -18.43 15.81
N GLN A 207 8.83 -18.80 14.52
CA GLN A 207 7.71 -19.53 13.91
C GLN A 207 7.40 -20.88 14.59
N PRO A 208 8.38 -21.76 14.89
CA PRO A 208 8.09 -23.05 15.52
C PRO A 208 7.52 -22.90 16.93
N ILE A 209 8.07 -21.96 17.72
CA ILE A 209 7.62 -21.69 19.09
C ILE A 209 6.19 -21.14 19.08
N TRP A 210 5.94 -20.16 18.23
CA TRP A 210 4.63 -19.57 18.06
C TRP A 210 3.58 -20.60 17.65
N LEU A 211 3.88 -21.47 16.67
CA LEU A 211 2.95 -22.49 16.21
C LEU A 211 2.65 -23.52 17.31
N ALA A 212 3.66 -23.93 18.09
CA ALA A 212 3.44 -24.83 19.21
C ALA A 212 2.52 -24.21 20.27
N LEU A 213 2.77 -22.95 20.66
CA LEU A 213 1.93 -22.23 21.62
C LEU A 213 0.51 -21.96 21.08
N LEU A 214 0.35 -21.76 19.77
CA LEU A 214 -0.96 -21.60 19.13
C LEU A 214 -1.81 -22.87 19.25
N VAL A 215 -1.24 -24.04 18.94
CA VAL A 215 -1.99 -25.30 18.81
C VAL A 215 -2.24 -25.97 20.17
N LEU A 216 -1.31 -25.82 21.11
CA LEU A 216 -1.31 -26.53 22.40
C LEU A 216 -2.61 -26.33 23.23
N PRO A 217 -3.14 -25.11 23.41
CA PRO A 217 -4.38 -24.90 24.15
C PRO A 217 -5.56 -25.67 23.56
N TYR A 218 -5.74 -25.61 22.24
CA TYR A 218 -6.86 -26.28 21.58
C TYR A 218 -6.81 -27.81 21.77
N GLY A 219 -5.62 -28.40 21.64
CA GLY A 219 -5.44 -29.83 21.88
C GLY A 219 -5.78 -30.23 23.31
N CYS A 220 -5.34 -29.45 24.30
CA CYS A 220 -5.64 -29.71 25.74
C CYS A 220 -7.13 -29.51 26.09
N ILE A 221 -7.77 -28.47 25.50
CA ILE A 221 -9.21 -28.23 25.70
C ILE A 221 -10.03 -29.40 25.17
N LEU A 222 -9.77 -29.79 23.90
CA LEU A 222 -10.50 -30.89 23.26
C LEU A 222 -10.29 -32.22 23.97
N TYR A 223 -9.12 -32.45 24.60
CA TYR A 223 -8.84 -33.65 25.38
C TYR A 223 -9.52 -33.64 26.74
N LYS A 224 -9.47 -32.52 27.49
CA LYS A 224 -10.00 -32.40 28.86
C LYS A 224 -11.49 -32.14 28.89
N GLU A 225 -12.02 -31.38 27.91
CA GLU A 225 -13.42 -30.96 27.87
C GLU A 225 -14.00 -31.00 26.43
N PRO A 226 -14.19 -32.21 25.87
CA PRO A 226 -14.72 -32.35 24.49
C PRO A 226 -16.13 -31.78 24.33
N SER A 227 -16.90 -31.64 25.39
CA SER A 227 -18.24 -31.03 25.40
C SER A 227 -18.24 -29.54 25.03
N ALA A 228 -17.12 -28.82 25.24
CA ALA A 228 -16.97 -27.41 24.87
C ALA A 228 -17.14 -27.22 23.34
N PHE A 229 -16.63 -28.17 22.54
CA PHE A 229 -16.82 -28.13 21.09
C PHE A 229 -18.30 -28.22 20.69
N ASN A 230 -19.06 -29.08 21.34
CA ASN A 230 -20.49 -29.21 21.06
C ASN A 230 -21.29 -27.96 21.50
N ARG A 231 -20.93 -27.32 22.60
CA ARG A 231 -21.54 -26.05 23.03
C ARG A 231 -21.27 -24.94 22.01
N TRP A 232 -20.04 -24.85 21.52
CA TRP A 232 -19.69 -23.88 20.47
C TRP A 232 -20.51 -24.07 19.19
N LEU A 233 -20.69 -25.31 18.69
CA LEU A 233 -21.50 -25.62 17.51
C LEU A 233 -22.97 -25.17 17.64
N HIS A 234 -23.48 -25.06 18.87
CA HIS A 234 -24.86 -24.65 19.15
C HIS A 234 -24.97 -23.24 19.72
N PHE A 235 -23.88 -22.46 19.67
CA PHE A 235 -23.88 -21.12 20.22
C PHE A 235 -24.70 -20.14 19.36
N ALA A 236 -25.75 -19.54 19.98
CA ALA A 236 -26.73 -18.72 19.28
C ALA A 236 -26.30 -17.28 19.04
N GLY A 237 -25.35 -16.73 19.83
CA GLY A 237 -24.99 -15.30 19.78
C GLY A 237 -26.05 -14.38 20.38
N VAL A 238 -25.72 -13.10 20.51
CA VAL A 238 -26.60 -12.07 21.07
C VAL A 238 -27.74 -11.68 20.12
N SER A 239 -27.45 -11.55 18.84
CA SER A 239 -28.38 -11.07 17.81
C SER A 239 -29.22 -12.16 17.16
N SER A 240 -28.94 -13.43 17.47
CA SER A 240 -29.60 -14.58 16.85
C SER A 240 -30.85 -15.00 17.64
N SER A 241 -31.98 -15.20 16.96
CA SER A 241 -33.18 -15.78 17.49
C SER A 241 -33.14 -17.32 17.60
N GLY A 242 -31.97 -17.93 17.46
CA GLY A 242 -31.77 -19.38 17.49
C GLY A 242 -30.48 -19.85 16.81
N HIS A 243 -30.31 -21.17 16.69
CA HIS A 243 -29.13 -21.80 16.10
C HIS A 243 -29.16 -21.85 14.57
N HIS A 244 -30.10 -21.15 13.91
CA HIS A 244 -30.32 -21.25 12.47
C HIS A 244 -29.53 -20.20 11.68
N PHE A 245 -29.21 -20.54 10.43
CA PHE A 245 -28.64 -19.62 9.48
C PHE A 245 -29.64 -18.52 9.11
N ASP A 246 -29.24 -17.25 9.28
CA ASP A 246 -29.97 -16.05 8.85
C ASP A 246 -29.14 -15.29 7.83
N PRO A 247 -29.64 -15.11 6.59
CA PRO A 247 -28.91 -14.40 5.55
C PRO A 247 -28.51 -12.98 5.92
N LEU A 248 -29.29 -12.23 6.71
CA LEU A 248 -28.95 -10.89 7.11
C LEU A 248 -27.80 -10.86 8.12
N LEU A 249 -27.86 -11.76 9.13
CA LEU A 249 -26.78 -11.92 10.10
C LEU A 249 -25.49 -12.40 9.42
N PHE A 250 -25.60 -13.36 8.49
CA PHE A 250 -24.49 -13.78 7.63
C PHE A 250 -23.88 -12.61 6.87
N GLY A 251 -24.71 -11.78 6.20
CA GLY A 251 -24.23 -10.64 5.43
C GLY A 251 -23.50 -9.61 6.28
N MET A 252 -24.00 -9.31 7.49
CA MET A 252 -23.35 -8.42 8.45
C MET A 252 -22.01 -8.98 8.91
N ALA A 253 -21.96 -10.26 9.30
CA ALA A 253 -20.73 -10.95 9.69
C ALA A 253 -19.70 -10.96 8.53
N ALA A 254 -20.16 -11.27 7.32
CA ALA A 254 -19.30 -11.25 6.12
C ALA A 254 -18.72 -9.88 5.84
N THR A 255 -19.50 -8.81 6.02
CA THR A 255 -19.02 -7.43 5.82
C THR A 255 -17.85 -7.10 6.74
N VAL A 256 -17.88 -7.53 8.00
CA VAL A 256 -16.75 -7.39 8.94
C VAL A 256 -15.56 -8.24 8.50
N ALA A 257 -15.80 -9.52 8.16
CA ALA A 257 -14.73 -10.44 7.73
C ALA A 257 -14.00 -9.97 6.46
N PHE A 258 -14.69 -9.27 5.54
CA PHE A 258 -14.08 -8.70 4.35
C PHE A 258 -13.03 -7.61 4.63
N SER A 259 -12.95 -7.07 5.83
CA SER A 259 -11.87 -6.12 6.20
C SER A 259 -10.48 -6.72 6.04
N LEU A 260 -10.37 -8.04 6.12
CA LEU A 260 -9.12 -8.79 5.97
C LEU A 260 -8.63 -8.91 4.51
N ILE A 261 -9.43 -8.48 3.52
CA ILE A 261 -9.05 -8.64 2.09
C ILE A 261 -7.78 -7.87 1.74
N ALA A 262 -7.49 -6.75 2.43
CA ALA A 262 -6.31 -5.94 2.20
C ALA A 262 -5.00 -6.59 2.69
N GLN A 263 -5.07 -7.68 3.49
CA GLN A 263 -3.90 -8.46 3.93
C GLN A 263 -3.07 -8.96 2.76
N ILE A 264 -3.66 -9.16 1.59
CA ILE A 264 -2.92 -9.55 0.37
C ILE A 264 -1.82 -8.54 0.00
N GLY A 265 -1.96 -7.27 0.38
CA GLY A 265 -0.93 -6.25 0.18
C GLY A 265 0.36 -6.59 0.91
N GLU A 266 0.30 -7.00 2.19
CA GLU A 266 1.47 -7.44 2.94
C GLU A 266 2.12 -8.68 2.33
N GLN A 267 1.32 -9.64 1.87
CA GLN A 267 1.83 -10.85 1.24
C GLN A 267 2.62 -10.51 -0.03
N VAL A 268 2.10 -9.58 -0.83
CA VAL A 268 2.75 -9.09 -2.07
C VAL A 268 4.09 -8.41 -1.78
N ASP A 269 4.21 -7.69 -0.68
CA ASP A 269 5.45 -7.02 -0.30
C ASP A 269 6.61 -8.00 -0.04
N TYR A 270 6.30 -9.25 0.30
CA TYR A 270 7.29 -10.34 0.40
C TYR A 270 7.41 -11.13 -0.90
N LEU A 271 6.30 -11.38 -1.61
CA LEU A 271 6.29 -12.14 -2.87
C LEU A 271 7.18 -11.53 -3.96
N ARG A 272 7.38 -10.21 -3.96
CA ARG A 272 8.29 -9.55 -4.91
C ARG A 272 9.75 -10.01 -4.82
N PHE A 273 10.15 -10.64 -3.70
CA PHE A 273 11.48 -11.21 -3.51
C PHE A 273 11.59 -12.68 -3.93
N LEU A 274 10.49 -13.27 -4.45
CA LEU A 274 10.53 -14.64 -4.97
C LEU A 274 11.49 -14.73 -6.16
N PRO A 275 12.33 -15.77 -6.26
CA PRO A 275 13.17 -16.01 -7.43
C PRO A 275 12.37 -16.13 -8.73
N ASP A 276 13.03 -15.94 -9.86
CA ASP A 276 12.37 -16.04 -11.18
C ASP A 276 11.80 -17.44 -11.40
N SER A 277 10.66 -17.51 -12.09
CA SER A 277 10.00 -18.78 -12.41
C SER A 277 10.85 -19.70 -13.31
N GLU A 278 11.85 -19.14 -14.00
CA GLU A 278 12.79 -19.86 -14.85
C GLU A 278 13.94 -20.49 -14.02
N ASP A 279 14.26 -19.92 -12.86
CA ASP A 279 15.36 -20.38 -12.00
C ASP A 279 14.94 -21.54 -11.06
N ILE A 280 13.64 -21.86 -10.97
CA ILE A 280 13.08 -22.84 -10.03
C ILE A 280 12.10 -23.78 -10.74
N HIS A 281 11.97 -25.01 -10.21
CA HIS A 281 10.96 -25.96 -10.73
C HIS A 281 9.54 -25.36 -10.64
N PRO A 282 8.72 -25.41 -11.70
CA PRO A 282 7.42 -24.74 -11.78
C PRO A 282 6.46 -25.06 -10.62
N VAL A 283 6.44 -26.33 -10.15
CA VAL A 283 5.57 -26.74 -9.02
C VAL A 283 6.00 -26.05 -7.73
N ARG A 284 7.32 -25.94 -7.45
CA ARG A 284 7.84 -25.26 -6.26
C ARG A 284 7.55 -23.76 -6.32
N TRP A 285 7.70 -23.14 -7.49
CA TRP A 285 7.37 -21.74 -7.70
C TRP A 285 5.90 -21.45 -7.42
N TRP A 286 4.99 -22.25 -8.03
CA TRP A 286 3.56 -22.09 -7.79
C TRP A 286 3.16 -22.36 -6.34
N LEU A 287 3.76 -23.37 -5.71
CA LEU A 287 3.52 -23.65 -4.29
C LEU A 287 3.94 -22.45 -3.42
N ALA A 288 5.10 -21.84 -3.71
CA ALA A 288 5.54 -20.64 -3.00
C ALA A 288 4.61 -19.44 -3.23
N VAL A 289 4.15 -19.22 -4.47
CA VAL A 289 3.17 -18.15 -4.79
C VAL A 289 1.87 -18.35 -4.01
N VAL A 290 1.36 -19.57 -3.94
CA VAL A 290 0.13 -19.86 -3.19
C VAL A 290 0.34 -19.73 -1.70
N LEU A 291 1.41 -20.30 -1.13
CA LEU A 291 1.66 -20.28 0.31
C LEU A 291 2.03 -18.87 0.82
N ALA A 292 2.89 -18.15 0.10
CA ALA A 292 3.27 -16.79 0.47
C ALA A 292 2.17 -15.76 0.14
N GLY A 293 1.33 -16.05 -0.85
CA GLY A 293 0.19 -15.21 -1.27
C GLY A 293 -1.09 -15.58 -0.52
N PRO A 294 -2.12 -16.10 -1.21
CA PRO A 294 -3.45 -16.29 -0.64
C PRO A 294 -3.53 -17.45 0.36
N GLY A 295 -2.49 -18.27 0.49
CA GLY A 295 -2.48 -19.45 1.39
C GLY A 295 -2.67 -19.11 2.86
N TRP A 296 -2.36 -17.88 3.27
CA TRP A 296 -2.62 -17.41 4.62
C TRP A 296 -4.10 -17.53 5.03
N VAL A 297 -5.02 -17.45 4.07
CA VAL A 297 -6.47 -17.50 4.32
C VAL A 297 -6.88 -18.81 4.98
N ILE A 298 -6.25 -19.92 4.64
CA ILE A 298 -6.60 -21.25 5.19
C ILE A 298 -6.37 -21.27 6.70
N LEU A 299 -5.17 -20.89 7.13
CA LEU A 299 -4.86 -20.79 8.57
C LEU A 299 -5.61 -19.61 9.20
N GLY A 300 -5.81 -18.51 8.47
CA GLY A 300 -6.58 -17.36 8.92
C GLY A 300 -8.02 -17.70 9.25
N CYS A 301 -8.72 -18.48 8.41
CA CYS A 301 -10.05 -18.99 8.70
C CYS A 301 -10.05 -19.93 9.91
N ALA A 302 -9.06 -20.82 10.01
CA ALA A 302 -8.93 -21.71 11.17
C ALA A 302 -8.74 -20.91 12.47
N LYS A 303 -7.92 -19.84 12.45
CA LYS A 303 -7.71 -18.95 13.59
C LYS A 303 -8.99 -18.17 13.96
N GLN A 304 -9.72 -17.64 12.98
CA GLN A 304 -11.02 -16.99 13.25
C GLN A 304 -12.02 -17.95 13.90
N LEU A 305 -12.12 -19.18 13.38
CA LEU A 305 -12.97 -20.21 13.97
C LEU A 305 -12.46 -20.63 15.36
N GLY A 306 -11.14 -20.71 15.55
CA GLY A 306 -10.53 -20.93 16.85
C GLY A 306 -10.83 -19.81 17.84
N GLY A 307 -10.79 -18.56 17.42
CA GLY A 307 -11.20 -17.41 18.23
C GLY A 307 -12.67 -17.44 18.59
N ALA A 308 -13.55 -17.81 17.65
CA ALA A 308 -14.98 -18.03 17.91
C ALA A 308 -15.20 -19.12 18.99
N PHE A 309 -14.44 -20.22 18.93
CA PHE A 309 -14.46 -21.28 19.92
C PHE A 309 -13.96 -20.80 21.30
N LEU A 310 -12.79 -20.15 21.34
CA LEU A 310 -12.22 -19.65 22.60
C LEU A 310 -13.06 -18.54 23.24
N ALA A 311 -13.70 -17.68 22.47
CA ALA A 311 -14.61 -16.66 22.98
C ALA A 311 -15.85 -17.29 23.66
N THR A 312 -16.42 -18.32 23.02
CA THR A 312 -17.53 -19.07 23.61
C THR A 312 -17.09 -19.77 24.90
N LEU A 313 -15.91 -20.39 24.92
CA LEU A 313 -15.34 -21.01 26.11
C LEU A 313 -15.08 -19.99 27.23
N ALA A 314 -14.62 -18.79 26.90
CA ALA A 314 -14.40 -17.72 27.86
C ALA A 314 -15.71 -17.27 28.52
N LEU A 315 -16.80 -17.17 27.77
CA LEU A 315 -18.13 -16.91 28.30
C LEU A 315 -18.60 -18.01 29.26
N ASP A 316 -18.38 -19.28 28.93
CA ASP A 316 -18.70 -20.43 29.79
C ASP A 316 -17.92 -20.38 31.11
N HIS A 317 -16.72 -19.78 31.14
CA HIS A 317 -15.90 -19.59 32.35
C HIS A 317 -16.16 -18.25 33.04
N GLY A 318 -17.23 -17.54 32.69
CA GLY A 318 -17.68 -16.33 33.40
C GLY A 318 -16.95 -15.04 32.99
N VAL A 319 -16.21 -15.04 31.88
CA VAL A 319 -15.68 -13.80 31.29
C VAL A 319 -16.85 -12.96 30.77
N SER A 320 -16.81 -11.65 30.99
CA SER A 320 -17.88 -10.75 30.54
C SER A 320 -18.03 -10.72 29.02
N TRP A 321 -19.23 -10.49 28.53
CA TRP A 321 -19.53 -10.36 27.10
C TRP A 321 -18.63 -9.32 26.38
N ALA A 322 -18.28 -8.26 27.10
CA ALA A 322 -17.44 -7.19 26.57
C ALA A 322 -15.97 -7.59 26.41
N GLN A 323 -15.51 -8.57 27.19
CA GLN A 323 -14.11 -9.01 27.19
C GLN A 323 -13.89 -10.38 26.54
N ALA A 324 -14.95 -11.11 26.25
CA ALA A 324 -14.86 -12.47 25.72
C ALA A 324 -14.26 -12.52 24.30
N ASN A 325 -14.27 -11.40 23.56
CA ASN A 325 -13.60 -11.26 22.26
C ASN A 325 -12.15 -10.75 22.36
N GLU A 326 -11.62 -10.52 23.58
CA GLU A 326 -10.22 -10.14 23.76
C GLU A 326 -9.32 -11.37 23.70
N PRO A 327 -8.36 -11.45 22.77
CA PRO A 327 -7.48 -12.62 22.62
C PRO A 327 -6.70 -12.95 23.89
N THR A 328 -6.36 -11.94 24.69
CA THR A 328 -5.67 -12.12 25.97
C THR A 328 -6.50 -12.95 26.94
N GLN A 329 -7.81 -12.67 27.05
CA GLN A 329 -8.70 -13.45 27.89
C GLN A 329 -8.97 -14.85 27.33
N MET A 330 -9.16 -14.94 25.99
CA MET A 330 -9.33 -16.22 25.30
C MET A 330 -8.18 -17.19 25.57
N TYR A 331 -6.94 -16.72 25.37
CA TYR A 331 -5.74 -17.55 25.57
C TYR A 331 -5.42 -17.78 27.05
N ARG A 332 -5.77 -16.86 27.95
CA ARG A 332 -5.67 -17.10 29.39
C ARG A 332 -6.47 -18.32 29.79
N ILE A 333 -7.74 -18.36 29.41
CA ILE A 333 -8.59 -19.55 29.68
C ILE A 333 -8.03 -20.78 28.97
N GLY A 334 -7.60 -20.66 27.72
CA GLY A 334 -7.01 -21.76 26.96
C GLY A 334 -5.77 -22.36 27.64
N PHE A 335 -4.86 -21.55 28.16
CA PHE A 335 -3.65 -22.02 28.85
C PHE A 335 -3.92 -22.55 30.26
N GLU A 336 -5.04 -22.22 30.93
CA GLU A 336 -5.47 -22.86 32.16
C GLU A 336 -5.80 -24.36 31.94
N TYR A 337 -6.16 -24.76 30.71
CA TYR A 337 -6.26 -26.18 30.37
C TYR A 337 -4.90 -26.86 30.19
N VAL A 338 -3.83 -26.10 29.89
CA VAL A 338 -2.47 -26.63 29.71
C VAL A 338 -1.74 -26.73 31.04
N PHE A 339 -1.78 -25.67 31.86
CA PHE A 339 -1.04 -25.52 33.09
C PHE A 339 -1.97 -25.51 34.28
N ALA A 340 -1.69 -26.34 35.31
CA ALA A 340 -2.46 -26.39 36.52
C ALA A 340 -2.28 -25.16 37.43
N ASN A 341 -1.13 -24.47 37.32
CA ASN A 341 -0.87 -23.25 38.08
C ASN A 341 -1.35 -22.02 37.26
N PRO A 342 -2.30 -21.22 37.79
CA PRO A 342 -2.83 -20.04 37.11
C PRO A 342 -1.79 -18.98 36.78
N GLU A 343 -0.77 -18.78 37.64
CA GLU A 343 0.30 -17.82 37.40
C GLU A 343 1.16 -18.24 36.20
N THR A 344 1.46 -19.55 36.08
CA THR A 344 2.17 -20.10 34.93
C THR A 344 1.34 -19.97 33.64
N ALA A 345 0.03 -20.27 33.72
CA ALA A 345 -0.89 -20.10 32.60
C ALA A 345 -0.92 -18.63 32.12
N LEU A 346 -1.01 -17.68 33.06
CA LEU A 346 -0.97 -16.25 32.76
C LEU A 346 0.36 -15.81 32.13
N ALA A 347 1.51 -16.23 32.70
CA ALA A 347 2.83 -15.90 32.19
C ALA A 347 3.04 -16.40 30.74
N VAL A 348 2.61 -17.65 30.46
CA VAL A 348 2.70 -18.22 29.11
C VAL A 348 1.74 -17.53 28.15
N THR A 349 0.54 -17.15 28.61
CA THR A 349 -0.40 -16.34 27.81
C THR A 349 0.24 -15.03 27.36
N VAL A 350 0.82 -14.29 28.29
CA VAL A 350 1.47 -13.00 27.98
C VAL A 350 2.64 -13.20 27.04
N LEU A 351 3.48 -14.21 27.28
CA LEU A 351 4.58 -14.56 26.37
C LEU A 351 4.07 -14.86 24.96
N PHE A 352 3.01 -15.65 24.82
CA PHE A 352 2.41 -16.00 23.54
C PHE A 352 1.83 -14.77 22.84
N VAL A 353 1.08 -13.92 23.57
CA VAL A 353 0.51 -12.68 23.02
C VAL A 353 1.61 -11.74 22.56
N LEU A 354 2.63 -11.46 23.40
CA LEU A 354 3.74 -10.58 23.04
C LEU A 354 4.48 -11.10 21.79
N LEU A 355 4.78 -12.41 21.77
CA LEU A 355 5.45 -13.02 20.63
C LEU A 355 4.61 -12.88 19.35
N SER A 356 3.30 -13.19 19.43
CA SER A 356 2.36 -13.09 18.33
C SER A 356 2.29 -11.66 17.77
N GLN A 357 2.15 -10.70 18.64
CA GLN A 357 1.91 -9.30 18.28
C GLN A 357 3.15 -8.57 17.79
N ILE A 358 4.34 -8.91 18.31
CA ILE A 358 5.61 -8.41 17.75
C ILE A 358 5.77 -8.93 16.31
N LYS A 359 5.50 -10.21 16.06
CA LYS A 359 5.64 -10.84 14.73
C LYS A 359 4.80 -10.13 13.67
N ILE A 360 3.54 -9.81 13.95
CA ILE A 360 2.67 -9.14 12.99
C ILE A 360 2.96 -7.64 12.91
N ASN A 361 3.21 -6.96 14.03
CA ASN A 361 3.41 -5.52 14.00
C ASN A 361 4.69 -5.09 13.27
N VAL A 362 5.72 -5.95 13.20
CA VAL A 362 6.87 -5.67 12.34
C VAL A 362 6.48 -5.70 10.86
N THR A 363 5.53 -6.55 10.44
CA THR A 363 5.04 -6.59 9.06
C THR A 363 4.13 -5.40 8.74
N ASN A 364 3.17 -5.10 9.61
CA ASN A 364 2.30 -3.92 9.49
C ASN A 364 3.10 -2.61 9.38
N ALA A 365 4.10 -2.44 10.25
CA ALA A 365 4.95 -1.26 10.25
C ALA A 365 5.84 -1.17 8.99
N TYR A 366 6.38 -2.31 8.53
CA TYR A 366 7.16 -2.38 7.29
C TYR A 366 6.31 -2.02 6.08
N ALA A 367 5.17 -2.69 5.90
CA ALA A 367 4.23 -2.44 4.81
C ALA A 367 3.72 -0.99 4.81
N GLY A 368 3.34 -0.46 5.99
CA GLY A 368 2.95 0.93 6.15
C GLY A 368 4.06 1.91 5.73
N SER A 369 5.31 1.65 6.10
CA SER A 369 6.44 2.49 5.71
C SER A 369 6.67 2.53 4.19
N LEU A 370 6.48 1.42 3.48
CA LEU A 370 6.56 1.36 2.02
C LEU A 370 5.42 2.14 1.37
N THR A 371 4.21 1.92 1.84
CA THR A 371 3.00 2.52 1.27
C THR A 371 2.96 4.04 1.45
N TRP A 372 3.32 4.55 2.62
CA TRP A 372 3.46 5.98 2.86
C TRP A 372 4.58 6.59 2.01
N SER A 373 5.70 5.89 1.84
CA SER A 373 6.77 6.30 0.91
C SER A 373 6.22 6.45 -0.51
N ASN A 374 5.45 5.47 -0.99
CA ASN A 374 4.81 5.48 -2.30
C ASN A 374 3.80 6.61 -2.45
N PHE A 375 2.97 6.85 -1.44
CA PHE A 375 1.97 7.90 -1.42
C PHE A 375 2.60 9.29 -1.51
N PHE A 376 3.44 9.64 -0.53
CA PHE A 376 3.99 10.98 -0.44
C PHE A 376 5.00 11.30 -1.55
N SER A 377 5.83 10.34 -1.97
CA SER A 377 6.83 10.61 -3.02
C SER A 377 6.20 10.98 -4.35
N ARG A 378 5.03 10.43 -4.69
CA ARG A 378 4.29 10.80 -5.90
C ARG A 378 3.65 12.19 -5.82
N LEU A 379 3.22 12.60 -4.65
CA LEU A 379 2.59 13.91 -4.44
C LEU A 379 3.62 15.03 -4.26
N THR A 380 4.72 14.73 -3.56
CA THR A 380 5.70 15.73 -3.15
C THR A 380 7.00 15.70 -3.97
N HIS A 381 7.19 14.68 -4.82
CA HIS A 381 8.44 14.43 -5.52
C HIS A 381 9.67 14.35 -4.61
N ASN A 382 9.48 13.90 -3.36
CA ASN A 382 10.52 13.74 -2.36
C ASN A 382 10.43 12.39 -1.66
N HIS A 383 11.59 11.82 -1.37
CA HIS A 383 11.71 10.57 -0.65
C HIS A 383 12.75 10.73 0.49
N PRO A 384 12.30 11.05 1.72
CA PRO A 384 13.19 11.23 2.86
C PRO A 384 13.74 9.90 3.39
N GLY A 385 13.24 8.79 2.88
CA GLY A 385 13.57 7.44 3.33
C GLY A 385 12.41 6.74 4.04
N ARG A 386 12.36 5.42 3.90
CA ARG A 386 11.30 4.56 4.46
C ARG A 386 11.13 4.72 5.97
N VAL A 387 12.23 4.94 6.70
CA VAL A 387 12.22 5.05 8.17
C VAL A 387 11.39 6.24 8.68
N VAL A 388 11.39 7.36 7.96
CA VAL A 388 10.54 8.52 8.32
C VAL A 388 9.06 8.12 8.29
N TRP A 389 8.68 7.36 7.28
CA TRP A 389 7.29 6.92 7.10
C TRP A 389 6.92 5.76 8.05
N LEU A 390 7.92 4.98 8.50
CA LEU A 390 7.74 4.01 9.59
C LEU A 390 7.28 4.71 10.88
N VAL A 391 8.00 5.76 11.29
CA VAL A 391 7.64 6.53 12.50
C VAL A 391 6.28 7.19 12.34
N PHE A 392 5.98 7.72 11.15
CA PHE A 392 4.69 8.32 10.83
C PHE A 392 3.53 7.33 10.95
N ASN A 393 3.68 6.12 10.40
CA ASN A 393 2.68 5.05 10.50
C ASN A 393 2.40 4.64 11.95
N VAL A 394 3.46 4.44 12.73
CA VAL A 394 3.37 4.08 14.15
C VAL A 394 2.72 5.19 14.98
N ALA A 395 3.01 6.46 14.67
CA ALA A 395 2.39 7.59 15.37
C ALA A 395 0.87 7.68 15.12
N ILE A 396 0.41 7.43 13.88
CA ILE A 396 -1.03 7.35 13.59
C ILE A 396 -1.67 6.19 14.34
N ALA A 397 -1.03 5.02 14.35
CA ALA A 397 -1.53 3.85 15.05
C ALA A 397 -1.62 4.08 16.58
N LEU A 398 -0.60 4.73 17.18
CA LEU A 398 -0.64 5.13 18.60
C LEU A 398 -1.82 6.05 18.90
N LEU A 399 -2.08 7.03 18.04
CA LEU A 399 -3.24 7.91 18.19
C LEU A 399 -4.56 7.12 18.16
N LEU A 400 -4.69 6.14 17.26
CA LEU A 400 -5.89 5.31 17.19
C LEU A 400 -6.08 4.44 18.44
N MET A 401 -5.00 3.94 19.02
CA MET A 401 -5.07 3.18 20.29
C MET A 401 -5.57 4.05 21.43
N GLU A 402 -5.04 5.26 21.60
CA GLU A 402 -5.47 6.22 22.61
C GLU A 402 -6.95 6.64 22.41
N LEU A 403 -7.45 6.63 21.18
CA LEU A 403 -8.86 6.84 20.85
C LEU A 403 -9.74 5.61 21.06
N GLY A 404 -9.20 4.48 21.54
CA GLY A 404 -9.96 3.29 21.86
C GLY A 404 -10.47 2.51 20.65
N VAL A 405 -9.68 2.42 19.56
CA VAL A 405 -10.09 1.73 18.32
C VAL A 405 -10.54 0.28 18.54
N PHE A 406 -9.99 -0.41 19.55
CA PHE A 406 -10.34 -1.80 19.83
C PHE A 406 -11.79 -1.94 20.30
N SER A 407 -12.31 -0.99 21.09
CA SER A 407 -13.71 -1.00 21.56
C SER A 407 -14.73 -0.81 20.43
N THR A 408 -14.31 -0.30 19.27
CA THR A 408 -15.15 -0.05 18.10
C THR A 408 -14.79 -0.95 16.90
N LEU A 409 -14.17 -2.10 17.17
CA LEU A 409 -13.59 -3.02 16.18
C LEU A 409 -14.54 -3.29 15.00
N GLU A 410 -15.75 -3.81 15.25
CA GLU A 410 -16.69 -4.16 14.18
C GLU A 410 -17.10 -2.97 13.33
N ALA A 411 -17.29 -1.80 13.95
CA ALA A 411 -17.70 -0.59 13.23
C ALA A 411 -16.58 -0.08 12.29
N VAL A 412 -15.36 -0.05 12.78
CA VAL A 412 -14.18 0.38 12.00
C VAL A 412 -13.91 -0.59 10.86
N LEU A 413 -13.90 -1.90 11.15
CA LEU A 413 -13.63 -2.92 10.14
C LEU A 413 -14.76 -3.03 9.11
N GLY A 414 -16.02 -2.92 9.54
CA GLY A 414 -17.18 -2.93 8.67
C GLY A 414 -17.21 -1.72 7.72
N LEU A 415 -16.80 -0.54 8.19
CA LEU A 415 -16.66 0.65 7.34
C LEU A 415 -15.53 0.50 6.34
N TYR A 416 -14.35 0.09 6.83
CA TYR A 416 -13.13 -0.08 6.03
C TYR A 416 -13.32 -1.12 4.92
N SER A 417 -13.99 -2.24 5.20
CA SER A 417 -14.17 -3.36 4.27
C SER A 417 -14.79 -2.91 2.94
N ASN A 418 -15.78 -2.00 2.98
CA ASN A 418 -16.48 -1.52 1.78
C ASN A 418 -15.55 -0.80 0.78
N VAL A 419 -14.53 -0.11 1.29
CA VAL A 419 -13.55 0.59 0.46
C VAL A 419 -12.45 -0.37 0.00
N ALA A 420 -11.96 -1.21 0.90
CA ALA A 420 -10.89 -2.16 0.61
C ALA A 420 -11.30 -3.19 -0.46
N ILE A 421 -12.53 -3.73 -0.36
CA ILE A 421 -13.01 -4.72 -1.33
C ILE A 421 -13.33 -4.08 -2.69
N ALA A 422 -13.77 -2.83 -2.74
CA ALA A 422 -13.94 -2.09 -4.00
C ALA A 422 -12.59 -1.91 -4.72
N TRP A 423 -11.53 -1.59 -4.00
CA TRP A 423 -10.17 -1.50 -4.54
C TRP A 423 -9.69 -2.85 -5.07
N VAL A 424 -9.73 -3.90 -4.23
CA VAL A 424 -9.27 -5.24 -4.63
C VAL A 424 -10.13 -5.78 -5.78
N GLY A 425 -11.44 -5.56 -5.77
CA GLY A 425 -12.34 -5.94 -6.85
C GLY A 425 -11.98 -5.28 -8.19
N ALA A 426 -11.69 -3.97 -8.20
CA ALA A 426 -11.27 -3.27 -9.40
C ALA A 426 -9.90 -3.76 -9.91
N LEU A 427 -8.95 -4.02 -9.01
CA LEU A 427 -7.64 -4.58 -9.32
C LEU A 427 -7.76 -5.97 -9.94
N VAL A 428 -8.52 -6.87 -9.31
CA VAL A 428 -8.75 -8.25 -9.80
C VAL A 428 -9.47 -8.23 -11.14
N ALA A 429 -10.46 -7.36 -11.33
CA ALA A 429 -11.15 -7.22 -12.62
C ALA A 429 -10.18 -6.85 -13.75
N ASP A 430 -9.19 -5.99 -13.48
CA ASP A 430 -8.16 -5.68 -14.47
C ASP A 430 -7.29 -6.90 -14.80
N LEU A 431 -6.84 -7.61 -13.76
CA LEU A 431 -5.92 -8.75 -13.92
C LEU A 431 -6.58 -9.98 -14.59
N VAL A 432 -7.86 -10.24 -14.28
CA VAL A 432 -8.56 -11.50 -14.66
C VAL A 432 -9.56 -11.29 -15.80
N ILE A 433 -10.09 -10.09 -15.98
CA ILE A 433 -11.09 -9.81 -17.03
C ILE A 433 -10.48 -8.91 -18.11
N ASN A 434 -9.98 -7.73 -17.77
CA ASN A 434 -9.52 -6.76 -18.78
C ASN A 434 -8.30 -7.27 -19.56
N LYS A 435 -7.31 -7.89 -18.87
CA LYS A 435 -6.10 -8.41 -19.55
C LYS A 435 -6.42 -9.55 -20.53
N PRO A 436 -7.14 -10.61 -20.17
CA PRO A 436 -7.49 -11.66 -21.10
C PRO A 436 -8.37 -11.20 -22.26
N LEU A 437 -9.23 -10.18 -22.04
CA LEU A 437 -10.05 -9.60 -23.10
C LEU A 437 -9.29 -8.61 -24.00
N GLY A 438 -7.99 -8.35 -23.73
CA GLY A 438 -7.20 -7.39 -24.49
C GLY A 438 -7.58 -5.92 -24.25
N LEU A 439 -8.34 -5.62 -23.19
CA LEU A 439 -8.75 -4.27 -22.81
C LEU A 439 -7.67 -3.53 -22.02
N SER A 440 -6.72 -4.25 -21.43
CA SER A 440 -5.53 -3.72 -20.76
C SER A 440 -4.26 -4.42 -21.28
N PRO A 441 -3.07 -3.80 -21.14
CA PRO A 441 -1.81 -4.40 -21.57
C PRO A 441 -1.57 -5.76 -20.90
N PRO A 442 -1.00 -6.77 -21.60
CA PRO A 442 -0.76 -8.10 -21.03
C PRO A 442 0.33 -8.12 -19.96
N TYR A 443 1.10 -7.05 -19.83
CA TYR A 443 2.16 -6.85 -18.85
C TYR A 443 1.78 -5.80 -17.81
N ILE A 444 2.56 -5.70 -16.73
CA ILE A 444 2.43 -4.66 -15.72
C ILE A 444 3.49 -3.59 -15.98
N GLU A 445 3.07 -2.38 -16.33
CA GLU A 445 3.95 -1.21 -16.40
C GLU A 445 3.81 -0.40 -15.11
N PHE A 446 4.92 -0.11 -14.46
CA PHE A 446 4.93 0.64 -13.18
C PHE A 446 5.65 1.99 -13.27
N LYS A 447 6.42 2.22 -14.35
CA LYS A 447 7.25 3.42 -14.52
C LYS A 447 6.40 4.64 -14.86
N ARG A 448 6.66 5.75 -14.17
CA ARG A 448 6.01 7.04 -14.44
C ARG A 448 6.10 7.47 -15.90
N ALA A 449 7.26 7.23 -16.53
CA ALA A 449 7.53 7.64 -17.92
C ALA A 449 6.51 7.11 -18.95
N HIS A 450 5.89 5.96 -18.68
CA HIS A 450 5.00 5.27 -19.63
C HIS A 450 3.52 5.36 -19.26
N LEU A 451 3.17 5.65 -17.99
CA LEU A 451 1.81 5.64 -17.49
C LEU A 451 1.11 7.00 -17.63
N TYR A 452 -0.21 6.99 -17.88
CA TYR A 452 -1.04 8.16 -17.63
C TYR A 452 -1.04 8.54 -16.14
N ARG A 453 -1.31 9.81 -15.84
CA ARG A 453 -1.41 10.28 -14.45
C ARG A 453 -2.55 9.60 -13.72
N ILE A 454 -3.73 9.55 -14.31
CA ILE A 454 -4.93 8.90 -13.77
C ILE A 454 -5.50 8.01 -14.86
N ASN A 455 -5.81 6.76 -14.50
CA ASN A 455 -6.58 5.86 -15.33
C ASN A 455 -7.99 5.73 -14.73
N PRO A 456 -9.04 6.12 -15.45
CA PRO A 456 -10.40 6.08 -14.96
C PRO A 456 -10.92 4.66 -14.72
N VAL A 457 -10.30 3.63 -15.28
CA VAL A 457 -10.75 2.24 -15.15
C VAL A 457 -10.70 1.79 -13.69
N GLY A 458 -9.54 1.79 -13.07
CA GLY A 458 -9.38 1.38 -11.67
C GLY A 458 -9.90 2.44 -10.69
N VAL A 459 -9.52 3.71 -10.90
CA VAL A 459 -9.93 4.82 -10.01
C VAL A 459 -11.45 4.99 -10.02
N GLY A 460 -12.07 5.04 -11.21
CA GLY A 460 -13.52 5.22 -11.35
C GLY A 460 -14.29 4.03 -10.76
N ALA A 461 -13.87 2.81 -11.08
CA ALA A 461 -14.51 1.60 -10.54
C ALA A 461 -14.45 1.57 -9.01
N THR A 462 -13.27 1.85 -8.43
CA THR A 462 -13.09 1.86 -6.97
C THR A 462 -13.93 2.95 -6.30
N LEU A 463 -13.91 4.18 -6.79
CA LEU A 463 -14.65 5.29 -6.17
C LEU A 463 -16.16 5.07 -6.26
N ILE A 464 -16.69 4.68 -7.41
CA ILE A 464 -18.13 4.45 -7.59
C ILE A 464 -18.59 3.25 -6.75
N ALA A 465 -17.84 2.13 -6.77
CA ALA A 465 -18.17 0.96 -5.97
C ALA A 465 -18.14 1.27 -4.47
N SER A 466 -17.12 1.99 -3.99
CA SER A 466 -17.02 2.42 -2.59
C SER A 466 -18.20 3.34 -2.21
N LEU A 467 -18.56 4.29 -3.04
CA LEU A 467 -19.67 5.21 -2.77
C LEU A 467 -21.02 4.46 -2.66
N ILE A 468 -21.30 3.55 -3.60
CA ILE A 468 -22.52 2.73 -3.58
C ILE A 468 -22.56 1.84 -2.35
N ALA A 469 -21.44 1.17 -2.04
CA ALA A 469 -21.34 0.27 -0.89
C ALA A 469 -21.46 1.04 0.45
N MET A 470 -20.84 2.19 0.57
CA MET A 470 -20.94 3.04 1.75
C MET A 470 -22.39 3.53 1.96
N THR A 471 -23.06 3.93 0.88
CA THR A 471 -24.48 4.32 0.92
C THR A 471 -25.37 3.15 1.33
N ALA A 472 -25.09 1.93 0.84
CA ALA A 472 -25.77 0.69 1.26
C ALA A 472 -25.49 0.38 2.74
N PHE A 473 -24.23 0.47 3.18
CA PHE A 473 -23.80 0.21 4.56
C PHE A 473 -24.46 1.13 5.59
N VAL A 474 -24.68 2.40 5.24
CA VAL A 474 -25.43 3.36 6.07
C VAL A 474 -26.93 2.99 6.15
N GLY A 475 -27.42 2.16 5.21
CA GLY A 475 -28.79 1.65 5.23
C GLY A 475 -29.78 2.39 4.32
N VAL A 476 -29.31 3.29 3.46
CA VAL A 476 -30.17 4.07 2.54
C VAL A 476 -30.99 3.15 1.62
N PHE A 477 -30.41 2.01 1.21
CA PHE A 477 -31.07 1.03 0.32
C PHE A 477 -31.77 -0.12 1.09
N GLY A 478 -32.01 0.07 2.39
CA GLY A 478 -32.71 -0.90 3.24
C GLY A 478 -31.78 -1.96 3.90
N PRO A 479 -32.37 -2.84 4.74
CA PRO A 479 -31.57 -3.74 5.61
C PRO A 479 -30.80 -4.80 4.84
N VAL A 480 -31.34 -5.31 3.73
CA VAL A 480 -30.65 -6.31 2.91
C VAL A 480 -29.39 -5.71 2.27
N ALA A 481 -29.51 -4.54 1.63
CA ALA A 481 -28.37 -3.86 1.02
C ALA A 481 -27.31 -3.47 2.07
N LYS A 482 -27.73 -3.09 3.28
CA LYS A 482 -26.84 -2.81 4.39
C LYS A 482 -26.04 -4.05 4.81
N ALA A 483 -26.69 -5.19 4.95
CA ALA A 483 -26.05 -6.45 5.34
C ALA A 483 -25.03 -6.92 4.29
N PHE A 484 -25.35 -6.75 3.00
CA PHE A 484 -24.52 -7.21 1.87
C PHE A 484 -23.68 -6.10 1.24
N ALA A 485 -23.41 -4.99 1.92
CA ALA A 485 -22.72 -3.83 1.37
C ALA A 485 -21.34 -4.18 0.78
N ALA A 486 -20.54 -5.02 1.44
CA ALA A 486 -19.24 -5.46 0.95
C ALA A 486 -19.35 -6.32 -0.33
N PHE A 487 -20.35 -7.19 -0.44
CA PHE A 487 -20.60 -7.95 -1.68
C PHE A 487 -21.04 -7.04 -2.82
N ILE A 488 -21.83 -6.00 -2.53
CA ILE A 488 -22.21 -4.97 -3.50
C ILE A 488 -20.95 -4.25 -4.00
N ALA A 489 -20.03 -3.86 -3.10
CA ALA A 489 -18.77 -3.24 -3.48
C ALA A 489 -17.97 -4.10 -4.46
N LEU A 490 -17.81 -5.40 -4.15
CA LEU A 490 -17.10 -6.35 -4.99
C LEU A 490 -17.77 -6.49 -6.37
N GLY A 491 -19.08 -6.77 -6.39
CA GLY A 491 -19.84 -6.95 -7.63
C GLY A 491 -19.81 -5.74 -8.53
N VAL A 492 -20.04 -4.55 -7.96
CA VAL A 492 -19.97 -3.28 -8.68
C VAL A 492 -18.58 -3.02 -9.24
N ALA A 493 -17.52 -3.24 -8.46
CA ALA A 493 -16.14 -3.04 -8.93
C ALA A 493 -15.76 -4.00 -10.07
N LEU A 494 -16.14 -5.28 -9.95
CA LEU A 494 -15.92 -6.31 -10.98
C LEU A 494 -16.63 -5.99 -12.31
N VAL A 495 -17.78 -5.34 -12.26
CA VAL A 495 -18.56 -4.96 -13.46
C VAL A 495 -18.08 -3.61 -14.02
N LEU A 496 -17.86 -2.61 -13.16
CA LEU A 496 -17.50 -1.27 -13.62
C LEU A 496 -16.13 -1.18 -14.23
N SER A 497 -15.14 -1.93 -13.72
CA SER A 497 -13.78 -1.90 -14.26
C SER A 497 -13.76 -2.31 -15.75
N PRO A 498 -14.30 -3.45 -16.17
CA PRO A 498 -14.40 -3.80 -17.58
C PRO A 498 -15.30 -2.84 -18.39
N ALA A 499 -16.40 -2.38 -17.82
CA ALA A 499 -17.31 -1.44 -18.50
C ALA A 499 -16.61 -0.12 -18.84
N ILE A 500 -15.84 0.45 -17.91
CA ILE A 500 -15.07 1.67 -18.14
C ILE A 500 -13.92 1.39 -19.12
N ALA A 501 -13.26 0.21 -19.02
CA ALA A 501 -12.19 -0.18 -19.95
C ALA A 501 -12.71 -0.29 -21.39
N LEU A 502 -13.89 -0.88 -21.59
CA LEU A 502 -14.59 -0.94 -22.89
C LEU A 502 -14.97 0.46 -23.39
N ALA A 503 -15.59 1.29 -22.55
CA ALA A 503 -16.01 2.64 -22.91
C ALA A 503 -14.82 3.53 -23.31
N THR A 504 -13.68 3.35 -22.65
CA THR A 504 -12.44 4.08 -22.93
C THR A 504 -11.54 3.41 -23.96
N LYS A 505 -11.92 2.22 -24.44
CA LYS A 505 -11.13 1.39 -25.39
C LYS A 505 -9.69 1.14 -24.90
N GLY A 506 -9.48 0.98 -23.62
CA GLY A 506 -8.15 0.76 -23.01
C GLY A 506 -7.16 1.92 -23.16
N ARG A 507 -7.62 3.13 -23.54
CA ARG A 507 -6.77 4.26 -23.93
C ARG A 507 -5.87 4.79 -22.81
N TYR A 508 -6.27 4.65 -21.54
CA TYR A 508 -5.61 5.32 -20.41
C TYR A 508 -4.57 4.48 -19.69
N TYR A 509 -4.19 3.31 -20.21
CA TYR A 509 -3.16 2.47 -19.59
C TYR A 509 -1.75 2.97 -19.88
N ILE A 510 -1.41 3.12 -21.16
CA ILE A 510 -0.07 3.50 -21.63
C ILE A 510 -0.12 4.84 -22.33
N ALA A 511 0.53 5.84 -21.75
CA ALA A 511 0.64 7.19 -22.32
C ALA A 511 1.73 7.28 -23.39
N ARG A 512 2.82 6.50 -23.20
CA ARG A 512 3.95 6.44 -24.12
C ARG A 512 4.44 5.00 -24.24
N GLY A 513 4.49 4.48 -25.46
CA GLY A 513 5.08 3.16 -25.72
C GLY A 513 6.54 3.09 -25.30
N ALA A 514 7.01 1.91 -24.92
CA ALA A 514 8.44 1.71 -24.70
C ALA A 514 9.17 1.97 -26.03
N THR A 515 9.97 3.02 -26.09
CA THR A 515 10.95 3.17 -27.17
C THR A 515 11.95 2.03 -27.03
N VAL A 516 12.33 1.43 -28.15
CA VAL A 516 13.06 0.17 -28.41
C VAL A 516 14.35 -0.08 -27.57
N ALA A 517 14.50 0.45 -26.39
CA ALA A 517 15.61 0.19 -25.47
C ALA A 517 15.35 -0.97 -24.47
N SER A 518 14.29 -1.73 -24.64
CA SER A 518 14.01 -2.94 -23.86
C SER A 518 14.36 -4.19 -24.67
N ASP A 519 15.58 -4.27 -25.15
CA ASP A 519 16.17 -5.55 -25.49
C ASP A 519 16.38 -6.33 -24.20
N PRO A 520 15.78 -7.51 -24.03
CA PRO A 520 16.00 -8.36 -22.84
C PRO A 520 17.48 -8.75 -22.66
N ALA A 521 18.28 -8.64 -23.69
CA ALA A 521 19.73 -8.85 -23.70
C ALA A 521 20.54 -7.59 -23.33
N ALA A 522 19.90 -6.43 -23.11
CA ALA A 522 20.61 -5.21 -22.77
C ALA A 522 21.26 -5.30 -21.39
N VAL A 523 22.56 -5.05 -21.36
CA VAL A 523 23.36 -4.94 -20.14
C VAL A 523 22.79 -3.82 -19.25
N ALA A 524 22.85 -4.00 -17.93
CA ALA A 524 22.49 -2.99 -16.95
C ALA A 524 23.02 -1.59 -17.34
N SER A 525 22.14 -0.59 -17.33
CA SER A 525 22.47 0.76 -17.78
C SER A 525 22.56 1.75 -16.63
N ARG A 526 23.39 2.79 -16.83
CA ARG A 526 23.64 3.81 -15.79
C ARG A 526 22.62 4.93 -15.90
N CYS A 527 22.02 5.29 -14.76
CA CYS A 527 21.10 6.42 -14.69
C CYS A 527 21.84 7.76 -14.84
N CYS A 528 21.34 8.65 -15.71
CA CYS A 528 21.95 9.97 -15.96
C CYS A 528 21.88 10.91 -14.74
N ILE A 529 20.95 10.72 -13.81
CA ILE A 529 20.75 11.58 -12.63
C ILE A 529 21.58 11.09 -11.45
N CYS A 530 21.34 9.84 -10.96
CA CYS A 530 22.00 9.33 -9.74
C CYS A 530 23.31 8.57 -10.05
N SER A 531 23.64 8.35 -11.30
CA SER A 531 24.87 7.66 -11.73
C SER A 531 25.00 6.20 -11.25
N GLN A 532 23.93 5.61 -10.70
CA GLN A 532 23.86 4.20 -10.32
C GLN A 532 23.44 3.33 -11.51
N THR A 533 23.83 2.06 -11.46
CA THR A 533 23.53 1.07 -12.52
C THR A 533 22.29 0.27 -12.11
N TYR A 534 21.34 0.12 -13.04
CA TYR A 534 20.07 -0.56 -12.80
C TYR A 534 19.76 -1.55 -13.94
N GLU A 535 18.90 -2.52 -13.62
CA GLU A 535 18.38 -3.45 -14.61
C GLU A 535 17.51 -2.74 -15.66
N PRO A 536 17.45 -3.25 -16.91
CA PRO A 536 16.66 -2.63 -17.99
C PRO A 536 15.18 -2.42 -17.62
N ALA A 537 14.61 -3.33 -16.82
CA ALA A 537 13.23 -3.23 -16.34
C ALA A 537 12.97 -1.97 -15.51
N ASP A 538 13.99 -1.47 -14.80
CA ASP A 538 13.91 -0.25 -13.96
C ASP A 538 14.23 1.04 -14.72
N MET A 539 14.68 0.94 -15.98
CA MET A 539 15.14 2.08 -16.77
C MET A 539 14.10 2.54 -17.78
N ALA A 540 14.13 3.82 -18.08
CA ALA A 540 13.35 4.43 -19.16
C ALA A 540 14.20 5.50 -19.87
N PHE A 541 13.97 5.74 -21.15
CA PHE A 541 14.58 6.87 -21.86
C PHE A 541 13.85 8.16 -21.50
N CYS A 542 14.59 9.18 -21.07
CA CYS A 542 14.05 10.50 -20.77
C CYS A 542 14.43 11.50 -21.88
N PRO A 543 13.47 12.01 -22.66
CA PRO A 543 13.76 12.97 -23.72
C PRO A 543 14.16 14.36 -23.20
N VAL A 544 13.91 14.67 -21.92
CA VAL A 544 14.33 15.94 -21.30
C VAL A 544 15.83 15.94 -21.03
N TYR A 545 16.38 14.80 -20.63
CA TYR A 545 17.81 14.61 -20.37
C TYR A 545 18.55 13.96 -21.55
N ASP A 546 17.81 13.56 -22.60
CA ASP A 546 18.29 12.78 -23.74
C ASP A 546 19.13 11.55 -23.34
N ALA A 547 18.72 10.87 -22.27
CA ALA A 547 19.47 9.78 -21.67
C ALA A 547 18.56 8.81 -20.90
N ALA A 548 19.16 7.67 -20.46
CA ALA A 548 18.49 6.69 -19.64
C ALA A 548 18.36 7.18 -18.19
N ILE A 549 17.16 7.09 -17.63
CA ILE A 549 16.81 7.46 -16.25
C ILE A 549 16.17 6.28 -15.51
N CYS A 550 16.52 6.06 -14.24
CA CYS A 550 15.87 5.03 -13.43
C CYS A 550 14.46 5.44 -12.96
N SER A 551 13.62 4.47 -12.63
CA SER A 551 12.24 4.70 -12.19
C SER A 551 12.14 5.61 -10.96
N LEU A 552 13.09 5.49 -10.03
CA LEU A 552 13.16 6.32 -8.83
C LEU A 552 13.46 7.79 -9.16
N CYS A 553 14.50 8.06 -9.95
CA CYS A 553 14.84 9.42 -10.37
C CYS A 553 13.71 10.03 -11.22
N CYS A 554 13.08 9.24 -12.10
CA CYS A 554 11.91 9.68 -12.87
C CYS A 554 10.72 10.03 -11.98
N THR A 555 10.49 9.26 -10.89
CA THR A 555 9.43 9.53 -9.90
C THR A 555 9.67 10.83 -9.14
N LEU A 556 10.93 11.08 -8.76
CA LEU A 556 11.31 12.24 -7.93
C LEU A 556 11.57 13.51 -8.76
N ASP A 557 11.59 13.41 -10.10
CA ASP A 557 11.80 14.59 -10.95
C ASP A 557 10.51 15.42 -11.03
N ALA A 558 10.56 16.63 -10.48
CA ALA A 558 9.47 17.61 -10.56
C ALA A 558 9.54 18.50 -11.80
N THR A 559 10.73 18.61 -12.45
CA THR A 559 10.99 19.61 -13.50
C THR A 559 10.46 19.20 -14.86
N CYS A 560 10.36 17.91 -15.15
CA CYS A 560 9.99 17.44 -16.49
C CYS A 560 8.50 17.64 -16.83
N ASN A 561 7.62 17.88 -15.83
CA ASN A 561 6.16 18.09 -15.99
C ASN A 561 5.48 17.09 -16.95
N ASP A 562 6.00 15.86 -17.05
CA ASP A 562 5.52 14.80 -17.95
C ASP A 562 5.53 15.17 -19.46
N VAL A 563 6.37 16.13 -19.89
CA VAL A 563 6.51 16.56 -21.31
C VAL A 563 6.80 15.38 -22.23
N CYS A 564 7.48 14.35 -21.72
CA CYS A 564 7.77 13.13 -22.49
C CYS A 564 6.54 12.36 -22.97
N LYS A 565 5.35 12.61 -22.40
CA LYS A 565 4.09 11.95 -22.75
C LYS A 565 3.27 12.72 -23.80
N HIS A 566 3.46 14.03 -23.86
CA HIS A 566 2.68 14.92 -24.73
C HIS A 566 3.59 15.97 -25.39
N PRO A 567 4.36 15.61 -26.44
CA PRO A 567 5.29 16.54 -27.07
C PRO A 567 4.63 17.79 -27.68
N SER A 568 3.32 17.76 -27.91
CA SER A 568 2.54 18.86 -28.49
C SER A 568 1.53 19.51 -27.55
N ALA A 569 1.38 19.06 -26.31
CA ALA A 569 0.45 19.64 -25.38
C ALA A 569 1.09 20.80 -24.62
N LYS A 570 0.52 22.01 -24.74
CA LYS A 570 0.79 23.07 -23.77
C LYS A 570 0.54 22.52 -22.36
N PRO A 571 1.44 22.79 -21.40
CA PRO A 571 1.23 22.32 -20.03
C PRO A 571 -0.13 22.81 -19.54
N SER A 572 -1.05 21.87 -19.36
CA SER A 572 -2.33 22.19 -18.71
C SER A 572 -2.03 22.55 -17.24
N PRO A 573 -2.54 23.67 -16.74
CA PRO A 573 -2.33 24.03 -15.36
C PRO A 573 -2.89 22.91 -14.46
N PRO A 574 -2.24 22.62 -13.33
CA PRO A 574 -2.71 21.60 -12.40
C PRO A 574 -4.15 21.95 -11.97
N PRO A 575 -5.03 20.96 -11.71
CA PRO A 575 -6.44 21.20 -11.38
C PRO A 575 -6.61 22.15 -10.17
N LEU A 576 -5.64 22.22 -9.28
CA LEU A 576 -5.60 23.19 -8.20
C LEU A 576 -5.45 24.62 -8.71
N ALA A 577 -4.68 24.84 -9.78
CA ALA A 577 -4.51 26.15 -10.39
C ALA A 577 -5.79 26.66 -11.09
N LEU A 578 -6.66 25.76 -11.55
CA LEU A 578 -7.99 26.11 -12.07
C LEU A 578 -8.93 26.58 -10.97
N ALA A 579 -8.82 26.02 -9.76
CA ALA A 579 -9.56 26.46 -8.58
C ALA A 579 -8.98 27.77 -7.97
N GLU A 580 -7.68 28.00 -8.16
CA GLU A 580 -6.97 29.19 -7.69
C GLU A 580 -7.33 30.44 -8.51
N ALA A 581 -7.62 30.29 -9.80
CA ALA A 581 -7.83 31.44 -10.71
C ALA A 581 -8.99 32.37 -10.33
N PRO A 582 -10.21 31.94 -9.93
CA PRO A 582 -11.27 32.83 -9.52
C PRO A 582 -11.01 33.48 -8.16
N ILE A 583 -10.33 32.78 -7.26
CA ILE A 583 -10.05 33.24 -5.91
C ILE A 583 -8.90 34.26 -5.89
N GLN A 584 -7.90 34.08 -6.76
CA GLN A 584 -6.81 35.06 -6.95
C GLN A 584 -7.35 36.44 -7.41
N ARG A 585 -8.43 36.44 -8.20
CA ARG A 585 -9.07 37.71 -8.59
C ARG A 585 -9.71 38.44 -7.42
N LEU A 586 -10.20 37.70 -6.44
CA LEU A 586 -10.89 38.28 -5.26
C LEU A 586 -9.92 38.90 -4.24
N PHE A 587 -8.69 38.37 -4.15
CA PHE A 587 -7.68 38.78 -3.14
C PHE A 587 -6.57 39.67 -3.69
N ARG A 588 -6.58 40.01 -4.99
CA ARG A 588 -5.50 40.69 -5.69
C ARG A 588 -5.18 42.11 -5.17
N GLU A 589 -6.10 42.74 -4.48
CA GLU A 589 -5.94 44.13 -4.03
C GLU A 589 -5.40 44.31 -2.59
N LYS A 590 -5.35 43.26 -1.76
CA LYS A 590 -5.04 43.38 -0.33
C LYS A 590 -3.82 42.64 0.18
N PHE A 591 -3.29 41.68 -0.57
CA PHE A 591 -2.14 40.88 -0.11
C PHE A 591 -1.11 40.66 -1.24
N SER A 592 0.17 40.45 -0.85
CA SER A 592 1.18 40.04 -1.83
C SER A 592 0.73 38.74 -2.51
N PRO A 593 0.88 38.61 -3.84
CA PRO A 593 0.38 37.45 -4.58
C PRO A 593 0.90 36.10 -4.03
N GLN A 594 2.10 36.08 -3.47
CA GLN A 594 2.74 34.89 -2.88
C GLN A 594 2.08 34.49 -1.56
N LEU A 595 1.81 35.45 -0.66
CA LEU A 595 1.16 35.16 0.61
C LEU A 595 -0.30 34.71 0.41
N GLY A 596 -1.00 35.30 -0.55
CA GLY A 596 -2.36 34.90 -0.92
C GLY A 596 -2.43 33.44 -1.41
N GLN A 597 -1.48 33.01 -2.23
CA GLN A 597 -1.39 31.63 -2.70
C GLN A 597 -1.07 30.64 -1.57
N ARG A 598 -0.17 30.97 -0.66
CA ARG A 598 0.15 30.16 0.52
C ARG A 598 -1.07 29.92 1.39
N LEU A 599 -1.74 31.00 1.76
CA LEU A 599 -2.92 30.94 2.61
C LEU A 599 -4.05 30.16 1.94
N LEU A 600 -4.24 30.34 0.63
CA LEU A 600 -5.27 29.63 -0.12
C LEU A 600 -4.99 28.11 -0.15
N ARG A 601 -3.77 27.69 -0.48
CA ARG A 601 -3.39 26.27 -0.47
C ARG A 601 -3.51 25.65 0.92
N PHE A 602 -3.03 26.36 1.94
CA PHE A 602 -3.19 25.96 3.33
C PHE A 602 -4.66 25.76 3.70
N THR A 603 -5.49 26.74 3.39
CA THR A 603 -6.93 26.70 3.70
C THR A 603 -7.63 25.56 2.97
N LEU A 604 -7.36 25.35 1.67
CA LEU A 604 -7.96 24.28 0.90
C LEU A 604 -7.56 22.88 1.43
N VAL A 605 -6.29 22.66 1.72
CA VAL A 605 -5.80 21.40 2.26
C VAL A 605 -6.37 21.15 3.65
N SER A 606 -6.28 22.16 4.53
CA SER A 606 -6.80 22.05 5.90
C SER A 606 -8.30 21.81 5.92
N LEU A 607 -9.07 22.54 5.10
CA LEU A 607 -10.54 22.42 5.05
C LEU A 607 -10.95 21.05 4.48
N SER A 608 -10.26 20.54 3.46
CA SER A 608 -10.54 19.22 2.88
C SER A 608 -10.31 18.10 3.90
N LEU A 609 -9.18 18.13 4.60
CA LEU A 609 -8.87 17.13 5.64
C LEU A 609 -9.78 17.29 6.86
N ALA A 610 -10.03 18.50 7.31
CA ALA A 610 -10.96 18.78 8.41
C ALA A 610 -12.40 18.34 8.11
N SER A 611 -12.86 18.56 6.90
CA SER A 611 -14.19 18.10 6.46
C SER A 611 -14.27 16.57 6.44
N LEU A 612 -13.24 15.89 5.93
CA LEU A 612 -13.19 14.43 5.90
C LEU A 612 -13.27 13.85 7.33
N VAL A 613 -12.44 14.38 8.23
CA VAL A 613 -12.43 13.95 9.64
C VAL A 613 -13.73 14.31 10.35
N GLY A 614 -14.27 15.51 10.09
CA GLY A 614 -15.54 15.96 10.67
C GLY A 614 -16.73 15.09 10.24
N VAL A 615 -16.78 14.68 8.97
CA VAL A 615 -17.79 13.76 8.46
C VAL A 615 -17.65 12.37 9.12
N ALA A 616 -16.43 11.86 9.27
CA ALA A 616 -16.19 10.58 9.91
C ALA A 616 -16.61 10.59 11.40
N LEU A 617 -16.19 11.59 12.16
CA LEU A 617 -16.58 11.74 13.58
C LEU A 617 -18.07 12.04 13.74
N GLY A 618 -18.65 12.86 12.87
CA GLY A 618 -20.09 13.12 12.84
C GLY A 618 -20.91 11.87 12.53
N TYR A 619 -20.41 10.99 11.66
CA TYR A 619 -21.03 9.70 11.38
C TYR A 619 -20.96 8.76 12.59
N ILE A 620 -19.80 8.69 13.29
CA ILE A 620 -19.64 7.91 14.52
C ILE A 620 -20.64 8.41 15.58
N TYR A 621 -20.73 9.73 15.75
CA TYR A 621 -21.69 10.34 16.69
C TYR A 621 -23.13 9.99 16.32
N TYR A 622 -23.54 10.19 15.06
CA TYR A 622 -24.88 9.89 14.57
C TYR A 622 -25.25 8.42 14.83
N ARG A 623 -24.34 7.50 14.53
CA ARG A 623 -24.60 6.07 14.67
C ARG A 623 -24.74 5.63 16.13
N GLN A 624 -23.96 6.19 17.04
CA GLN A 624 -24.04 5.84 18.46
C GLN A 624 -25.29 6.42 19.16
N PHE A 625 -25.80 7.57 18.70
CA PHE A 625 -26.92 8.25 19.35
C PHE A 625 -28.27 8.06 18.69
N MET A 626 -28.31 7.94 17.34
CA MET A 626 -29.58 7.81 16.62
C MET A 626 -29.97 6.35 16.36
N ALA A 627 -29.02 5.42 16.45
CA ALA A 627 -29.28 3.99 16.20
C ALA A 627 -29.67 3.20 17.45
N VAL A 628 -29.57 3.77 18.66
CA VAL A 628 -29.91 3.12 19.94
C VAL A 628 -30.97 3.97 20.66
N PRO A 629 -32.27 3.60 20.56
CA PRO A 629 -33.37 4.43 21.11
C PRO A 629 -33.41 4.57 22.63
N ASP A 630 -32.70 3.72 23.40
CA ASP A 630 -32.82 3.60 24.85
C ASP A 630 -31.58 4.01 25.66
N LEU A 631 -30.69 4.85 25.11
CA LEU A 631 -29.54 5.35 25.88
C LEU A 631 -30.00 6.38 26.92
N PRO A 632 -29.57 6.22 28.22
CA PRO A 632 -29.86 7.23 29.23
C PRO A 632 -29.38 8.61 28.80
N VAL A 633 -30.24 9.61 28.93
CA VAL A 633 -29.99 11.00 28.49
C VAL A 633 -28.71 11.62 29.08
N GLY A 634 -28.13 11.01 30.14
CA GLY A 634 -26.89 11.45 30.80
C GLY A 634 -25.60 11.00 30.12
N THR A 635 -25.60 10.01 29.21
CA THR A 635 -24.37 9.47 28.58
C THR A 635 -24.02 10.20 27.28
N ALA A 636 -24.95 10.93 26.68
CA ALA A 636 -24.77 11.67 25.44
C ALA A 636 -23.84 12.88 25.57
N GLN A 637 -23.86 13.58 26.69
CA GLN A 637 -23.05 14.79 26.90
C GLN A 637 -21.54 14.49 27.00
N PRO A 638 -21.05 13.50 27.78
CA PRO A 638 -19.63 13.23 27.88
C PRO A 638 -19.01 12.72 26.57
N LEU A 639 -19.72 11.89 25.80
CA LEU A 639 -19.20 11.41 24.52
C LEU A 639 -19.13 12.54 23.47
N ARG A 640 -20.11 13.44 23.45
CA ARG A 640 -20.07 14.62 22.57
C ARG A 640 -18.90 15.51 22.91
N ALA A 641 -18.58 15.71 24.17
CA ALA A 641 -17.43 16.50 24.63
C ALA A 641 -16.12 15.84 24.16
N VAL A 642 -15.95 14.55 24.36
CA VAL A 642 -14.76 13.78 23.92
C VAL A 642 -14.60 13.85 22.40
N LEU A 643 -15.66 13.67 21.60
CA LEU A 643 -15.56 13.76 20.14
C LEU A 643 -15.19 15.17 19.67
N ILE A 644 -15.66 16.22 20.36
CA ILE A 644 -15.28 17.61 20.06
C ILE A 644 -13.80 17.85 20.41
N GLU A 645 -13.33 17.35 21.55
CA GLU A 645 -11.92 17.47 21.97
C GLU A 645 -10.99 16.74 21.01
N VAL A 646 -11.35 15.52 20.60
CA VAL A 646 -10.63 14.74 19.59
C VAL A 646 -10.61 15.47 18.24
N TYR A 647 -11.74 16.03 17.81
CA TYR A 647 -11.79 16.78 16.57
C TYR A 647 -10.94 18.05 16.63
N ALA A 648 -10.97 18.76 17.76
CA ALA A 648 -10.13 19.94 17.97
C ALA A 648 -8.63 19.59 17.95
N ALA A 649 -8.22 18.49 18.59
CA ALA A 649 -6.83 18.03 18.55
C ALA A 649 -6.40 17.65 17.12
N LEU A 650 -7.25 16.93 16.38
CA LEU A 650 -7.00 16.59 14.99
C LEU A 650 -6.94 17.82 14.07
N LEU A 651 -7.77 18.86 14.31
CA LEU A 651 -7.69 20.12 13.57
C LEU A 651 -6.35 20.82 13.75
N VAL A 652 -5.80 20.81 14.97
CA VAL A 652 -4.46 21.37 15.23
C VAL A 652 -3.40 20.59 14.46
N MET A 653 -3.44 19.26 14.51
CA MET A 653 -2.49 18.40 13.77
C MET A 653 -2.61 18.59 12.26
N ILE A 654 -3.83 18.64 11.73
CA ILE A 654 -4.11 18.93 10.32
C ILE A 654 -3.55 20.31 9.93
N GLY A 655 -3.74 21.32 10.77
CA GLY A 655 -3.22 22.67 10.54
C GLY A 655 -1.70 22.70 10.49
N ILE A 656 -1.02 22.05 11.42
CA ILE A 656 0.45 21.95 11.45
C ILE A 656 0.95 21.17 10.22
N GLY A 657 0.35 20.04 9.91
CA GLY A 657 0.74 19.21 8.75
C GLY A 657 0.52 19.92 7.41
N ALA A 658 -0.61 20.57 7.24
CA ALA A 658 -0.93 21.34 6.03
C ALA A 658 0.02 22.55 5.87
N TRP A 659 0.31 23.25 6.95
CA TRP A 659 1.25 24.37 6.94
C TRP A 659 2.67 23.91 6.57
N TRP A 660 3.13 22.84 7.19
CA TRP A 660 4.42 22.23 6.86
C TRP A 660 4.49 21.77 5.40
N LEU A 661 3.41 21.18 4.88
CA LEU A 661 3.33 20.75 3.47
C LEU A 661 3.45 21.94 2.50
N VAL A 662 2.76 23.04 2.79
CA VAL A 662 2.80 24.27 1.99
C VAL A 662 4.19 24.90 2.01
N LEU A 663 4.81 25.00 3.18
CA LEU A 663 6.18 25.53 3.33
C LEU A 663 7.22 24.64 2.62
N ALA A 664 7.09 23.31 2.73
CA ALA A 664 7.99 22.38 2.08
C ALA A 664 7.89 22.45 0.54
N GLN A 665 6.70 22.64 -0.01
CA GLN A 665 6.49 22.84 -1.45
C GLN A 665 7.12 24.14 -1.93
N GLU A 666 6.98 25.21 -1.17
CA GLU A 666 7.48 26.52 -1.55
C GLU A 666 9.00 26.61 -1.46
N SER A 667 9.59 26.10 -0.38
CA SER A 667 11.05 26.00 -0.23
C SER A 667 11.69 25.30 -1.43
N ARG A 668 10.99 24.29 -2.00
CA ARG A 668 11.45 23.59 -3.21
C ARG A 668 11.27 24.38 -4.47
N GLN A 669 10.15 25.08 -4.62
CA GLN A 669 9.95 25.96 -5.79
C GLN A 669 11.04 27.05 -5.84
N LEU A 670 11.34 27.66 -4.69
CA LEU A 670 12.40 28.65 -4.58
C LEU A 670 13.79 28.06 -4.90
N ALA A 671 14.09 26.86 -4.39
CA ALA A 671 15.35 26.18 -4.67
C ALA A 671 15.46 25.77 -6.16
N GLN A 672 14.34 25.39 -6.79
CA GLN A 672 14.30 25.07 -8.22
C GLN A 672 14.45 26.32 -9.09
N ASP A 673 13.76 27.41 -8.76
CA ASP A 673 13.90 28.69 -9.48
C ASP A 673 15.33 29.23 -9.39
N GLU A 674 16.01 29.04 -8.27
CA GLU A 674 17.40 29.44 -8.09
C GLU A 674 18.36 28.55 -8.90
N LEU A 675 18.14 27.24 -8.91
CA LEU A 675 18.87 26.30 -9.75
C LEU A 675 18.67 26.58 -11.26
N ASP A 676 17.46 26.91 -11.66
CA ASP A 676 17.17 27.26 -13.07
C ASP A 676 17.86 28.56 -13.47
N LYS A 677 17.94 29.57 -12.58
CA LYS A 677 18.72 30.81 -12.81
C LYS A 677 20.21 30.52 -12.95
N GLN A 678 20.78 29.73 -12.03
CA GLN A 678 22.19 29.33 -12.10
C GLN A 678 22.51 28.54 -13.36
N ASN A 679 21.61 27.62 -13.79
CA ASN A 679 21.77 26.88 -15.03
C ASN A 679 21.78 27.79 -16.27
N VAL A 680 20.91 28.80 -16.32
CA VAL A 680 20.89 29.77 -17.40
C VAL A 680 22.19 30.58 -17.45
N GLN A 681 22.69 31.02 -16.28
CA GLN A 681 23.98 31.74 -16.18
C GLN A 681 25.17 30.88 -16.66
N LEU A 682 25.20 29.59 -16.21
CA LEU A 682 26.25 28.67 -16.63
C LEU A 682 26.20 28.37 -18.13
N GLN A 683 25.03 28.27 -18.72
CA GLN A 683 24.87 28.10 -20.18
C GLN A 683 25.38 29.31 -20.96
N GLN A 684 25.15 30.51 -20.48
CA GLN A 684 25.70 31.74 -21.06
C GLN A 684 27.22 31.75 -20.99
N GLU A 685 27.78 31.39 -19.82
CA GLU A 685 29.24 31.33 -19.65
C GLU A 685 29.93 30.26 -20.53
N VAL A 686 29.31 29.10 -20.71
CA VAL A 686 29.78 28.04 -21.61
C VAL A 686 29.74 28.53 -23.05
N GLN A 687 28.67 29.21 -23.44
CA GLN A 687 28.52 29.75 -24.80
C GLN A 687 29.53 30.86 -25.13
N GLU A 688 29.80 31.72 -24.15
CA GLU A 688 30.85 32.75 -24.26
C GLU A 688 32.26 32.13 -24.38
N ARG A 689 32.57 31.08 -23.61
CA ARG A 689 33.84 30.33 -23.72
C ARG A 689 33.99 29.65 -25.06
N GLN A 690 32.94 29.01 -25.57
CA GLN A 690 32.97 28.37 -26.90
C GLN A 690 33.19 29.38 -28.02
N LEU A 691 32.58 30.57 -27.94
CA LEU A 691 32.80 31.65 -28.88
C LEU A 691 34.24 32.18 -28.80
N ALA A 692 34.78 32.34 -27.59
CA ALA A 692 36.18 32.77 -27.42
C ALA A 692 37.19 31.73 -27.91
N GLU A 693 36.94 30.43 -27.69
CA GLU A 693 37.76 29.35 -28.24
C GLU A 693 37.72 29.31 -29.77
N ALA A 694 36.54 29.46 -30.36
CA ALA A 694 36.40 29.52 -31.81
C ALA A 694 37.19 30.72 -32.41
N GLN A 695 37.11 31.89 -31.78
CA GLN A 695 37.88 33.08 -32.20
C GLN A 695 39.39 32.90 -32.06
N LEU A 696 39.84 32.21 -31.00
CA LEU A 696 41.27 31.88 -30.82
C LEU A 696 41.75 30.89 -31.88
N HIS A 697 40.91 29.91 -32.21
CA HIS A 697 41.24 28.94 -33.25
C HIS A 697 41.34 29.59 -34.66
N ASP A 698 40.45 30.54 -34.98
CA ASP A 698 40.50 31.30 -36.21
C ASP A 698 41.72 32.21 -36.28
N LYS A 699 42.08 32.88 -35.20
CA LYS A 699 43.32 33.69 -35.13
C LYS A 699 44.58 32.83 -35.25
N ALA A 700 44.59 31.63 -34.66
CA ALA A 700 45.71 30.70 -34.82
C ALA A 700 45.87 30.24 -36.25
N ARG A 701 44.77 29.91 -36.95
CA ARG A 701 44.78 29.59 -38.39
C ARG A 701 45.28 30.75 -39.27
N GLN A 702 44.85 31.98 -38.99
CA GLN A 702 45.31 33.15 -39.69
C GLN A 702 46.81 33.39 -39.47
N LEU A 703 47.34 33.17 -38.30
CA LEU A 703 48.76 33.25 -37.98
C LEU A 703 49.59 32.18 -38.74
N GLU A 704 49.08 30.91 -38.76
CA GLU A 704 49.72 29.85 -39.54
C GLU A 704 49.76 30.18 -41.04
N GLN A 705 48.66 30.65 -41.63
CA GLN A 705 48.60 31.05 -43.00
C GLN A 705 49.56 32.24 -43.32
N THR A 706 49.71 33.19 -42.41
CA THR A 706 50.63 34.31 -42.54
C THR A 706 52.09 33.88 -42.44
N LEU A 707 52.40 32.95 -41.56
CA LEU A 707 53.71 32.32 -41.40
C LEU A 707 54.11 31.50 -42.64
N ASP A 708 53.18 30.77 -43.25
CA ASP A 708 53.43 30.02 -44.47
C ASP A 708 53.57 30.88 -45.67
N SER A 709 52.96 32.09 -45.73
CA SER A 709 53.15 33.08 -46.78
C SER A 709 54.44 33.84 -46.64
N LEU A 710 55.11 33.83 -45.54
CA LEU A 710 56.43 34.46 -45.30
C LEU A 710 57.60 33.50 -45.46
N ARG A 711 57.31 32.19 -45.62
CA ARG A 711 58.26 31.15 -46.06
C ARG A 711 58.23 31.01 -47.60
#